data_a5a6fe7c4715d9be3f1c852ac38b7b2a
#
_entry.id   a5a6fe7c4715d9be3f1c852ac38b7b2a
#
_cell.length_a   1.000
_cell.length_b   1.000
_cell.length_c   1.000
_cell.angle_alpha   90.00
_cell.angle_beta   90.00
_cell.angle_gamma   90.00
#
_symmetry.space_group_name_H-M   'P 1'
#
loop_
_entity.id
_entity.type
_entity.pdbx_description
1 polymer ?
#
loop_
_entity_poly.entity_id
_entity_poly.type
_entity_poly.pdbx_seq_one_letter_code
_entity_poly.pdbx_strand_id
1 'polypeptide(L)'
;MNPATHLYKTSVLAIRTAALAAALFVTTSAPARTAHTANPKEGGGNAPAQSDPDILRYNNPGLTVDLGVGLWGIPLPVDYDGDGLKDLLVSCPDRPYKGLYFFKNIGTPRHPRFAAAERISEKGMNNIRLSEADGKPYVLSKNFEYPDFFKAPYAKKRRLHYEGEELGATYNKSRSNMWSYADWDGDGDKDIVVGIDTWDDYGWDNAFDSLGRWTRGPLHGYVYLLENTGRGYVNRGKVEAAGAPIDVYGAPNPCIADFDGDGDPDLICGEFVDGLTWFENVGTRTEPRFAAGRPLANKHGEIRLHLEMIVPVVSDFDGDGHPDLIVGDEDGRVAWVRHTGKVKKGMPQFESPVYFTQQADPVKFGALSTPCAFDWDGDGKQDIIAGNSAGEIAFIRNLSGGENPVWDAPRLFTVNGKPIRIQAGENGSIQGPAERKWGYTVLSVADWDGDGLPDIIINSIWGKIEWFRNLGGKDGLRLAPAQPVRVAWEGEAPKPAWNWWTPEPGTLVTQWRTTPVATDWNGDGLTDLIVLDQEGYLAYYERFRTPDGELLLRPGRRIFHGTNCSLYNSRSGVANASEGLLRLNDGIGGQSGRRKICFTDWDGDGRLDLIVDSQNACWFRNVREERGEVWYEYMGNVGERILAGHTTCPTPIDWRGDGTPELLLGAEDGHFYRMANQQKQTR
;
A
#
# COMPACT_ATOMS: atom_id res chain seq x y z
N MET A 1 -44.23 -17.61 -52.23
CA MET A 1 -44.40 -19.05 -52.18
C MET A 1 -43.65 -19.58 -50.95
N ASN A 2 -44.35 -19.87 -49.91
CA ASN A 2 -44.01 -20.76 -48.78
C ASN A 2 -44.40 -22.19 -49.25
N PRO A 3 -43.99 -23.32 -48.70
CA PRO A 3 -43.63 -23.66 -47.32
C PRO A 3 -42.44 -24.65 -47.21
N ALA A 4 -41.91 -25.05 -46.07
CA ALA A 4 -42.47 -25.92 -45.08
C ALA A 4 -41.49 -26.13 -43.87
N THR A 5 -42.08 -26.05 -42.71
CA THR A 5 -41.81 -26.66 -41.43
C THR A 5 -41.23 -28.07 -41.42
N HIS A 6 -40.27 -28.35 -40.52
CA HIS A 6 -40.35 -29.60 -39.72
C HIS A 6 -39.69 -29.40 -38.31
N LEU A 7 -40.53 -29.68 -37.31
CA LEU A 7 -40.20 -29.85 -35.92
C LEU A 7 -39.32 -31.08 -35.68
N TYR A 8 -38.41 -31.03 -34.70
CA TYR A 8 -38.15 -32.13 -33.77
C TYR A 8 -37.98 -31.63 -32.34
N LYS A 9 -38.84 -32.15 -31.50
CA LYS A 9 -38.84 -31.99 -30.05
C LYS A 9 -37.92 -33.02 -29.37
N THR A 10 -37.59 -32.68 -28.09
CA THR A 10 -37.10 -33.52 -26.96
C THR A 10 -35.59 -33.75 -26.98
N SER A 11 -34.85 -33.46 -25.88
CA SER A 11 -35.04 -33.84 -24.51
C SER A 11 -34.31 -32.92 -23.55
N VAL A 12 -34.96 -32.54 -22.47
CA VAL A 12 -34.41 -31.94 -21.26
C VAL A 12 -33.67 -33.02 -20.49
N LEU A 13 -32.41 -32.79 -20.16
CA LEU A 13 -31.80 -33.43 -19.00
C LEU A 13 -30.95 -32.42 -18.24
N ALA A 14 -31.33 -32.21 -17.00
CA ALA A 14 -30.71 -31.35 -16.04
C ALA A 14 -29.32 -31.88 -15.64
N ILE A 15 -28.30 -31.01 -15.68
CA ILE A 15 -27.15 -31.16 -14.81
C ILE A 15 -27.04 -29.86 -14.02
N ARG A 16 -27.61 -29.89 -12.80
CA ARG A 16 -27.20 -29.01 -11.71
C ARG A 16 -25.92 -29.60 -11.15
N THR A 17 -24.83 -28.84 -11.07
CA THR A 17 -23.96 -28.75 -9.89
C THR A 17 -22.74 -27.90 -10.17
N ALA A 18 -22.41 -27.12 -9.16
CA ALA A 18 -21.12 -26.49 -8.88
C ALA A 18 -20.75 -25.21 -9.63
N ALA A 19 -21.29 -24.10 -9.16
CA ALA A 19 -20.64 -22.81 -9.21
C ALA A 19 -20.84 -22.16 -7.82
N LEU A 20 -19.92 -22.36 -6.90
CA LEU A 20 -19.81 -21.57 -5.66
C LEU A 20 -18.38 -21.68 -5.15
N ALA A 21 -17.60 -20.67 -5.40
CA ALA A 21 -16.48 -20.23 -4.56
C ALA A 21 -16.04 -18.82 -5.00
N ALA A 22 -16.89 -17.83 -4.76
CA ALA A 22 -16.45 -16.45 -4.69
C ALA A 22 -16.03 -16.20 -3.24
N ALA A 23 -14.74 -16.05 -3.00
CA ALA A 23 -14.19 -15.80 -1.69
C ALA A 23 -14.46 -14.35 -1.26
N LEU A 24 -15.26 -14.20 -0.21
CA LEU A 24 -15.48 -12.96 0.52
C LEU A 24 -14.19 -12.50 1.21
N PHE A 25 -13.75 -11.27 0.94
CA PHE A 25 -12.98 -10.49 1.89
C PHE A 25 -13.95 -9.65 2.73
N VAL A 26 -14.37 -10.18 3.84
CA VAL A 26 -15.02 -9.43 4.90
C VAL A 26 -14.02 -9.28 6.04
N THR A 27 -13.49 -8.09 6.25
CA THR A 27 -12.97 -7.74 7.56
C THR A 27 -14.12 -7.38 8.47
N THR A 28 -14.85 -8.38 8.93
CA THR A 28 -15.72 -8.23 10.10
C THR A 28 -14.85 -8.45 11.33
N SER A 29 -14.83 -7.47 12.21
CA SER A 29 -14.42 -7.67 13.60
C SER A 29 -15.37 -8.69 14.24
N ALA A 30 -15.00 -9.97 14.24
CA ALA A 30 -15.65 -10.99 15.02
C ALA A 30 -15.02 -11.00 16.43
N PRO A 31 -15.84 -11.23 17.50
CA PRO A 31 -15.30 -11.37 18.85
C PRO A 31 -14.41 -12.60 18.93
N ALA A 32 -13.34 -12.49 19.72
CA ALA A 32 -12.40 -13.57 19.98
C ALA A 32 -13.14 -14.85 20.38
N ARG A 33 -13.21 -15.81 19.50
CA ARG A 33 -13.48 -17.20 19.84
C ARG A 33 -12.16 -17.84 20.19
N THR A 34 -12.05 -18.31 21.41
CA THR A 34 -11.00 -19.21 21.89
C THR A 34 -10.82 -20.35 20.89
N ALA A 35 -9.71 -20.31 20.18
CA ALA A 35 -9.29 -21.43 19.36
C ALA A 35 -8.85 -22.58 20.28
N HIS A 36 -9.55 -23.69 20.20
CA HIS A 36 -9.02 -24.95 20.70
C HIS A 36 -7.75 -25.28 19.91
N THR A 37 -6.62 -25.20 20.58
CA THR A 37 -5.35 -25.72 20.10
C THR A 37 -5.44 -27.21 19.91
N ALA A 38 -5.46 -27.69 18.68
CA ALA A 38 -5.08 -29.06 18.38
C ALA A 38 -3.55 -29.13 18.48
N ASN A 39 -3.05 -29.82 19.50
CA ASN A 39 -1.64 -30.16 19.65
C ASN A 39 -1.16 -30.90 18.41
N PRO A 40 -0.15 -30.43 17.68
CA PRO A 40 0.64 -31.29 16.82
C PRO A 40 1.53 -32.17 17.72
N LYS A 41 1.52 -33.43 17.44
CA LYS A 41 2.38 -34.41 18.11
C LYS A 41 3.84 -34.02 17.96
N GLU A 42 4.54 -34.11 19.10
CA GLU A 42 5.99 -33.97 19.22
C GLU A 42 6.73 -34.87 18.23
N GLY A 43 7.61 -34.24 17.46
CA GLY A 43 8.56 -34.91 16.59
C GLY A 43 9.38 -33.88 15.83
N GLY A 44 10.48 -33.43 16.42
CA GLY A 44 11.42 -32.55 15.76
C GLY A 44 12.09 -31.60 16.76
N GLY A 45 13.41 -31.56 16.77
CA GLY A 45 14.23 -30.85 17.72
C GLY A 45 13.83 -29.38 17.91
N ASN A 46 13.91 -28.91 19.12
CA ASN A 46 13.72 -27.53 19.52
C ASN A 46 14.61 -26.60 18.71
N ALA A 47 14.03 -25.90 17.72
CA ALA A 47 14.66 -24.70 17.23
C ALA A 47 14.64 -23.67 18.37
N PRO A 48 15.73 -22.93 18.64
CA PRO A 48 15.73 -21.91 19.66
C PRO A 48 14.69 -20.84 19.33
N ALA A 49 13.98 -20.34 20.35
CA ALA A 49 13.04 -19.26 20.20
C ALA A 49 13.75 -18.03 19.61
N GLN A 50 13.26 -17.54 18.47
CA GLN A 50 13.82 -16.36 17.84
C GLN A 50 13.19 -15.09 18.46
N SER A 51 13.99 -14.02 18.55
CA SER A 51 13.51 -12.71 19.03
C SER A 51 12.55 -12.07 18.03
N ASP A 52 11.56 -11.34 18.55
CA ASP A 52 10.73 -10.49 17.70
C ASP A 52 11.57 -9.41 16.99
N PRO A 53 11.22 -9.06 15.73
CA PRO A 53 11.94 -8.03 15.00
C PRO A 53 11.81 -6.65 15.65
N ASP A 54 12.91 -5.91 15.67
CA ASP A 54 12.97 -4.54 16.16
C ASP A 54 12.77 -3.55 15.01
N ILE A 55 12.04 -2.46 15.28
CA ILE A 55 11.88 -1.37 14.32
C ILE A 55 13.21 -0.62 14.13
N LEU A 56 13.59 -0.42 12.87
CA LEU A 56 14.81 0.32 12.52
C LEU A 56 14.61 1.81 12.79
N ARG A 57 15.58 2.45 13.45
CA ARG A 57 15.54 3.88 13.77
C ARG A 57 16.63 4.64 13.04
N TYR A 58 16.34 5.89 12.69
CA TYR A 58 17.32 6.76 12.03
C TYR A 58 18.58 7.00 12.86
N ASN A 59 18.46 7.02 14.20
CA ASN A 59 19.57 7.35 15.10
C ASN A 59 20.30 8.66 14.74
N ASN A 60 19.59 9.59 14.08
CA ASN A 60 20.13 10.82 13.49
C ASN A 60 19.42 12.05 14.07
N PRO A 61 19.87 12.53 15.23
CA PRO A 61 19.25 13.69 15.89
C PRO A 61 19.27 14.93 15.01
N GLY A 62 18.11 15.57 14.84
CA GLY A 62 17.94 16.76 14.01
C GLY A 62 17.58 16.49 12.54
N LEU A 63 17.58 15.23 12.11
CA LEU A 63 17.06 14.87 10.80
C LEU A 63 15.55 15.12 10.75
N THR A 64 15.09 15.65 9.60
CA THR A 64 13.68 15.87 9.30
C THR A 64 13.29 15.00 8.11
N VAL A 65 12.18 14.30 8.24
CA VAL A 65 11.63 13.39 7.22
C VAL A 65 10.15 13.66 7.00
N ASP A 66 9.53 13.03 6.00
CA ASP A 66 8.09 13.10 5.83
C ASP A 66 7.37 12.62 7.10
N LEU A 67 6.34 13.36 7.52
CA LEU A 67 5.46 12.93 8.59
C LEU A 67 4.66 11.72 8.14
N GLY A 68 4.64 10.69 8.94
CA GLY A 68 3.86 9.50 8.60
C GLY A 68 3.63 8.56 9.78
N VAL A 69 2.51 7.84 9.66
CA VAL A 69 2.18 6.66 10.45
C VAL A 69 2.36 5.41 9.59
N GLY A 70 1.83 4.27 9.98
CA GLY A 70 1.79 3.09 9.11
C GLY A 70 0.83 3.23 7.93
N LEU A 71 0.34 2.10 7.44
CA LEU A 71 -0.59 2.08 6.32
C LEU A 71 -1.90 2.78 6.68
N TRP A 72 -2.27 3.74 5.83
CA TRP A 72 -3.46 4.57 5.86
C TRP A 72 -3.56 5.54 7.05
N GLY A 73 -3.15 6.78 6.83
CA GLY A 73 -3.23 7.88 7.80
C GLY A 73 -4.58 8.59 7.76
N ILE A 74 -5.28 8.66 8.91
CA ILE A 74 -6.54 9.40 9.05
C ILE A 74 -6.30 10.58 9.98
N PRO A 75 -6.20 11.83 9.47
CA PRO A 75 -5.82 12.99 10.26
C PRO A 75 -6.99 13.54 11.10
N LEU A 76 -6.66 14.00 12.28
CA LEU A 76 -7.55 14.71 13.21
C LEU A 76 -6.80 15.96 13.71
N PRO A 77 -6.80 17.07 12.93
CA PRO A 77 -6.10 18.30 13.28
C PRO A 77 -6.76 19.00 14.47
N VAL A 78 -6.02 19.21 15.56
CA VAL A 78 -6.54 19.83 16.79
C VAL A 78 -5.38 20.41 17.61
N ASP A 79 -5.59 21.48 18.37
CA ASP A 79 -4.69 21.90 19.43
C ASP A 79 -4.84 20.91 20.59
N TYR A 80 -3.96 19.89 20.60
CA TYR A 80 -4.10 18.77 21.51
C TYR A 80 -3.50 19.04 22.88
N ASP A 81 -2.39 19.76 22.94
CA ASP A 81 -1.71 20.09 24.20
C ASP A 81 -2.08 21.46 24.79
N GLY A 82 -2.88 22.26 24.07
CA GLY A 82 -3.41 23.53 24.54
C GLY A 82 -2.41 24.68 24.43
N ASP A 83 -1.41 24.59 23.55
CA ASP A 83 -0.40 25.65 23.37
C ASP A 83 -0.82 26.73 22.33
N GLY A 84 -1.97 26.57 21.71
CA GLY A 84 -2.54 27.50 20.73
C GLY A 84 -2.15 27.20 19.29
N LEU A 85 -1.34 26.18 19.02
CA LEU A 85 -1.03 25.69 17.68
C LEU A 85 -1.89 24.47 17.34
N LYS A 86 -2.29 24.34 16.09
CA LYS A 86 -2.89 23.07 15.65
C LYS A 86 -1.81 22.01 15.56
N ASP A 87 -1.99 20.94 16.31
CA ASP A 87 -1.26 19.68 16.22
C ASP A 87 -1.95 18.71 15.27
N LEU A 88 -1.37 17.52 15.12
CA LEU A 88 -2.01 16.42 14.43
C LEU A 88 -2.15 15.21 15.35
N LEU A 89 -3.37 14.70 15.49
CA LEU A 89 -3.57 13.30 15.81
C LEU A 89 -3.79 12.56 14.48
N VAL A 90 -3.14 11.40 14.32
CA VAL A 90 -3.33 10.56 13.13
C VAL A 90 -3.70 9.16 13.57
N SER A 91 -4.88 8.70 13.15
CA SER A 91 -5.30 7.31 13.39
C SER A 91 -4.75 6.42 12.29
N CYS A 92 -4.01 5.37 12.68
CA CYS A 92 -3.52 4.32 11.80
C CYS A 92 -4.25 3.01 12.13
N PRO A 93 -5.07 2.46 11.22
CA PRO A 93 -5.86 1.27 11.52
C PRO A 93 -5.09 -0.05 11.40
N ASP A 94 -3.95 -0.06 10.71
CA ASP A 94 -3.30 -1.29 10.24
C ASP A 94 -2.04 -1.67 11.02
N ARG A 95 -1.56 -2.86 10.76
CA ARG A 95 -0.43 -3.53 11.43
C ARG A 95 0.92 -2.99 10.95
N PRO A 96 1.98 -3.24 11.75
CA PRO A 96 2.01 -3.90 13.07
C PRO A 96 1.68 -2.97 14.22
N TYR A 97 1.87 -1.67 14.04
CA TYR A 97 1.69 -0.64 15.05
C TYR A 97 0.44 0.21 14.82
N LYS A 98 -0.73 -0.45 14.62
CA LYS A 98 -2.00 0.29 14.63
C LYS A 98 -2.09 1.16 15.89
N GLY A 99 -2.67 2.35 15.78
CA GLY A 99 -2.73 3.25 16.93
C GLY A 99 -3.28 4.62 16.61
N LEU A 100 -3.36 5.44 17.61
CA LEU A 100 -3.53 6.87 17.51
C LEU A 100 -2.20 7.53 17.85
N TYR A 101 -1.68 8.32 16.92
CA TYR A 101 -0.39 8.97 17.01
C TYR A 101 -0.55 10.47 17.18
N PHE A 102 0.16 11.04 18.13
CA PHE A 102 0.26 12.47 18.38
C PHE A 102 1.54 13.01 17.77
N PHE A 103 1.39 14.06 16.95
CA PHE A 103 2.47 14.84 16.38
C PHE A 103 2.35 16.26 16.90
N LYS A 104 3.20 16.65 17.85
CA LYS A 104 3.24 18.02 18.38
C LYS A 104 3.78 18.97 17.32
N ASN A 105 3.06 20.05 17.04
CA ASN A 105 3.56 21.12 16.18
C ASN A 105 4.59 21.97 16.95
N ILE A 106 5.85 21.85 16.57
CA ILE A 106 6.99 22.62 17.13
C ILE A 106 7.41 23.78 16.20
N GLY A 107 6.62 24.08 15.19
CA GLY A 107 6.84 25.13 14.21
C GLY A 107 6.05 26.39 14.51
N THR A 108 5.39 26.93 13.48
CA THR A 108 4.48 28.06 13.56
C THR A 108 3.21 27.74 12.78
N PRO A 109 2.10 28.50 12.94
CA PRO A 109 0.87 28.23 12.18
C PRO A 109 1.09 28.13 10.67
N ARG A 110 1.91 29.03 10.08
CA ARG A 110 2.18 29.05 8.64
C ARG A 110 3.34 28.17 8.16
N HIS A 111 4.17 27.70 9.07
CA HIS A 111 5.31 26.82 8.78
C HIS A 111 5.31 25.71 9.85
N PRO A 112 4.33 24.83 9.82
CA PRO A 112 4.23 23.74 10.79
C PRO A 112 5.42 22.77 10.62
N ARG A 113 5.97 22.32 11.73
CA ARG A 113 6.98 21.29 11.85
C ARG A 113 6.61 20.43 13.03
N PHE A 114 6.74 19.15 12.89
CA PHE A 114 6.26 18.24 13.93
C PHE A 114 7.42 17.55 14.66
N ALA A 115 7.24 17.33 15.95
CA ALA A 115 8.07 16.42 16.72
C ALA A 115 7.88 14.98 16.20
N ALA A 116 8.77 14.07 16.60
CA ALA A 116 8.58 12.65 16.33
C ALA A 116 7.25 12.15 16.91
N ALA A 117 6.62 11.20 16.23
CA ALA A 117 5.32 10.66 16.61
C ALA A 117 5.32 10.03 18.02
N GLU A 118 4.32 10.36 18.82
CA GLU A 118 4.02 9.67 20.09
C GLU A 118 2.75 8.82 19.91
N ARG A 119 2.85 7.51 20.12
CA ARG A 119 1.69 6.60 20.07
C ARG A 119 0.91 6.70 21.38
N ILE A 120 -0.16 7.49 21.39
CA ILE A 120 -0.99 7.76 22.60
C ILE A 120 -2.10 6.73 22.82
N SER A 121 -2.37 5.84 21.86
CA SER A 121 -3.31 4.73 21.99
C SER A 121 -2.90 3.58 21.08
N GLU A 122 -3.03 2.34 21.57
CA GLU A 122 -2.85 1.13 20.74
C GLU A 122 -4.04 0.85 19.82
N LYS A 123 -5.13 1.59 19.96
CA LYS A 123 -6.30 1.50 19.12
C LYS A 123 -6.24 2.55 18.03
N GLY A 124 -6.06 2.11 16.79
CA GLY A 124 -6.32 2.87 15.58
C GLY A 124 -7.60 2.40 14.91
N MET A 125 -8.29 3.29 14.22
CA MET A 125 -9.54 2.99 13.51
C MET A 125 -9.51 3.62 12.13
N ASN A 126 -9.97 2.88 11.12
CA ASN A 126 -10.47 3.45 9.88
C ASN A 126 -11.85 4.08 10.12
N ASN A 127 -12.33 4.88 9.19
CA ASN A 127 -13.67 5.47 9.26
C ASN A 127 -13.94 6.25 10.57
N ILE A 128 -12.88 6.88 11.12
CA ILE A 128 -12.97 7.86 12.22
C ILE A 128 -12.79 9.24 11.63
N ARG A 129 -13.50 10.23 12.15
CA ARG A 129 -13.46 11.59 11.61
C ARG A 129 -13.59 12.65 12.69
N LEU A 130 -12.81 13.69 12.51
CA LEU A 130 -12.97 14.96 13.24
C LEU A 130 -13.96 15.85 12.51
N SER A 131 -14.81 16.53 13.25
CA SER A 131 -15.60 17.67 12.79
C SER A 131 -15.62 18.77 13.85
N GLU A 132 -15.64 20.02 13.44
CA GLU A 132 -15.83 21.16 14.32
C GLU A 132 -17.31 21.61 14.21
N ALA A 133 -18.00 21.69 15.34
CA ALA A 133 -19.37 22.21 15.45
C ALA A 133 -19.49 22.94 16.77
N ASP A 134 -20.30 24.00 16.85
CA ASP A 134 -20.44 24.85 18.05
C ASP A 134 -19.11 25.36 18.60
N GLY A 135 -18.11 25.58 17.74
CA GLY A 135 -16.75 25.96 18.14
C GLY A 135 -16.00 24.90 18.93
N LYS A 136 -16.37 23.62 18.81
CA LYS A 136 -15.76 22.49 19.51
C LYS A 136 -15.45 21.34 18.58
N PRO A 137 -14.35 20.62 18.86
CA PRO A 137 -14.02 19.42 18.10
C PRO A 137 -14.82 18.21 18.60
N TYR A 138 -15.34 17.43 17.67
CA TYR A 138 -16.05 16.16 17.89
C TYR A 138 -15.40 15.05 17.05
N VAL A 139 -15.38 13.83 17.60
CA VAL A 139 -14.86 12.67 16.88
C VAL A 139 -15.97 11.64 16.73
N LEU A 140 -16.24 11.28 15.48
CA LEU A 140 -17.28 10.35 15.10
C LEU A 140 -16.72 9.13 14.35
N SER A 141 -17.48 8.06 14.35
CA SER A 141 -17.37 6.94 13.43
C SER A 141 -18.78 6.43 13.11
N LYS A 142 -18.90 5.44 12.21
CA LYS A 142 -20.19 4.84 11.87
C LYS A 142 -21.04 4.56 13.12
N ASN A 143 -22.18 5.23 13.25
CA ASN A 143 -23.15 5.13 14.34
C ASN A 143 -22.67 5.53 15.75
N PHE A 144 -21.48 6.15 15.89
CA PHE A 144 -20.95 6.49 17.21
C PHE A 144 -20.26 7.86 17.24
N GLU A 145 -20.43 8.56 18.36
CA GLU A 145 -19.58 9.66 18.81
C GLU A 145 -18.67 9.17 19.96
N TYR A 146 -17.50 9.76 20.09
CA TYR A 146 -16.54 9.49 21.15
C TYR A 146 -16.40 10.71 22.09
N PRO A 147 -17.28 10.84 23.10
CA PRO A 147 -17.16 11.92 24.09
C PRO A 147 -15.83 11.85 24.83
N ASP A 148 -15.26 13.04 25.14
CA ASP A 148 -13.97 13.17 25.82
C ASP A 148 -12.78 12.52 25.07
N PHE A 149 -12.88 12.38 23.73
CA PHE A 149 -11.86 11.70 22.92
C PHE A 149 -10.45 12.22 23.16
N PHE A 150 -10.28 13.52 23.23
CA PHE A 150 -8.97 14.17 23.42
C PHE A 150 -8.40 14.05 24.84
N LYS A 151 -9.21 13.65 25.84
CA LYS A 151 -8.75 13.36 27.20
C LYS A 151 -8.43 11.87 27.38
N ALA A 152 -9.22 11.00 26.78
CA ALA A 152 -9.09 9.55 26.89
C ALA A 152 -9.60 8.90 25.58
N PRO A 153 -8.73 8.75 24.57
CA PRO A 153 -9.11 8.24 23.28
C PRO A 153 -9.86 6.91 23.36
N TYR A 154 -11.01 6.82 22.71
CA TYR A 154 -11.88 5.65 22.63
C TYR A 154 -12.42 5.08 23.95
N ALA A 155 -12.20 5.75 25.08
CA ALA A 155 -12.65 5.26 26.40
C ALA A 155 -14.18 5.27 26.54
N LYS A 156 -14.84 6.26 25.95
CA LYS A 156 -16.29 6.38 25.92
C LYS A 156 -16.78 6.42 24.49
N LYS A 157 -17.95 5.83 24.26
CA LYS A 157 -18.68 5.93 22.99
C LYS A 157 -20.16 6.10 23.25
N ARG A 158 -20.79 7.02 22.51
CA ARG A 158 -22.22 7.26 22.50
C ARG A 158 -22.79 6.81 21.17
N ARG A 159 -23.80 5.95 21.17
CA ARG A 159 -24.47 5.53 19.96
C ARG A 159 -25.34 6.65 19.42
N LEU A 160 -25.24 6.92 18.14
CA LEU A 160 -26.09 7.82 17.39
C LEU A 160 -27.19 7.00 16.74
N HIS A 161 -28.44 7.31 17.07
CA HIS A 161 -29.62 6.65 16.53
C HIS A 161 -30.31 7.62 15.55
N TYR A 162 -30.86 7.08 14.50
CA TYR A 162 -31.65 7.83 13.53
C TYR A 162 -32.84 7.02 13.06
N GLU A 163 -33.87 7.72 12.58
CA GLU A 163 -35.06 7.13 11.97
C GLU A 163 -34.89 7.06 10.44
N GLY A 164 -35.56 6.10 9.80
CA GLY A 164 -35.51 5.88 8.36
C GLY A 164 -34.69 4.65 7.96
N GLU A 165 -34.39 4.54 6.67
CA GLU A 165 -33.64 3.40 6.13
C GLU A 165 -32.21 3.35 6.66
N GLU A 166 -31.70 2.15 6.91
CA GLU A 166 -30.30 1.97 7.34
C GLU A 166 -29.36 2.38 6.21
N LEU A 167 -28.40 3.26 6.53
CA LEU A 167 -27.42 3.79 5.57
C LEU A 167 -26.54 2.66 5.01
N GLY A 168 -26.52 2.53 3.68
CA GLY A 168 -25.73 1.53 2.98
C GLY A 168 -26.25 0.09 3.12
N ALA A 169 -27.50 -0.12 3.61
CA ALA A 169 -28.07 -1.46 3.80
C ALA A 169 -28.11 -2.30 2.53
N THR A 170 -28.18 -1.68 1.37
CA THR A 170 -28.22 -2.35 0.06
C THR A 170 -26.83 -2.63 -0.53
N TYR A 171 -25.75 -2.13 0.08
CA TYR A 171 -24.40 -2.28 -0.44
C TYR A 171 -23.77 -3.59 0.03
N ASN A 172 -23.36 -4.42 -0.91
CA ASN A 172 -22.67 -5.69 -0.61
C ASN A 172 -21.25 -5.45 -0.10
N LYS A 173 -20.59 -4.36 -0.57
CA LYS A 173 -19.22 -4.02 -0.17
C LYS A 173 -19.05 -2.50 -0.08
N SER A 174 -18.61 -2.04 1.09
CA SER A 174 -18.23 -0.66 1.38
C SER A 174 -16.94 -0.66 2.21
N ARG A 175 -16.03 0.25 1.91
CA ARG A 175 -14.78 0.47 2.66
C ARG A 175 -14.77 1.78 3.41
N SER A 176 -15.48 2.81 2.89
CA SER A 176 -15.58 4.13 3.49
C SER A 176 -16.99 4.37 4.03
N ASN A 177 -17.06 4.80 5.29
CA ASN A 177 -18.32 5.19 5.96
C ASN A 177 -17.98 6.27 7.01
N MET A 178 -17.82 7.51 6.55
CA MET A 178 -17.30 8.64 7.32
C MET A 178 -18.43 9.54 7.79
N TRP A 179 -18.52 9.83 9.08
CA TRP A 179 -19.55 10.60 9.75
C TRP A 179 -18.99 11.91 10.30
N SER A 180 -19.62 13.03 9.98
CA SER A 180 -19.23 14.37 10.45
C SER A 180 -20.43 15.13 10.96
N TYR A 181 -20.29 15.91 12.03
CA TYR A 181 -21.26 16.92 12.41
C TYR A 181 -21.14 18.15 11.49
N ALA A 182 -22.27 18.75 11.18
CA ALA A 182 -22.39 20.04 10.54
C ALA A 182 -23.70 20.70 11.01
N ASP A 183 -23.74 22.01 11.04
CA ASP A 183 -24.98 22.76 11.06
C ASP A 183 -25.41 22.93 9.61
N TRP A 184 -26.25 22.01 9.11
CA TRP A 184 -26.56 21.88 7.68
C TRP A 184 -27.51 22.98 7.17
N ASP A 185 -28.55 23.27 7.95
CA ASP A 185 -29.59 24.18 7.55
C ASP A 185 -29.62 25.50 8.33
N GLY A 186 -28.63 25.78 9.15
CA GLY A 186 -28.45 27.04 9.85
C GLY A 186 -29.36 27.24 11.05
N ASP A 187 -29.96 26.21 11.58
CA ASP A 187 -30.82 26.28 12.76
C ASP A 187 -30.04 26.24 14.08
N GLY A 188 -28.74 25.99 14.01
CA GLY A 188 -27.78 25.99 15.14
C GLY A 188 -27.69 24.68 15.83
N ASP A 189 -28.34 23.61 15.37
CA ASP A 189 -28.20 22.28 15.90
C ASP A 189 -27.17 21.46 15.06
N LYS A 190 -26.88 20.23 15.48
CA LYS A 190 -25.91 19.39 14.80
C LYS A 190 -26.57 18.31 13.98
N ASP A 191 -26.53 18.48 12.66
CA ASP A 191 -26.81 17.44 11.71
C ASP A 191 -25.61 16.50 11.54
N ILE A 192 -25.83 15.38 10.85
CA ILE A 192 -24.74 14.47 10.49
C ILE A 192 -24.70 14.29 8.98
N VAL A 193 -23.57 14.63 8.39
CA VAL A 193 -23.27 14.35 6.99
C VAL A 193 -22.42 13.08 6.92
N VAL A 194 -22.86 12.14 6.07
CA VAL A 194 -22.22 10.81 5.98
C VAL A 194 -21.77 10.53 4.56
N GLY A 195 -20.49 10.19 4.40
CA GLY A 195 -19.94 9.71 3.15
C GLY A 195 -19.83 8.20 3.13
N ILE A 196 -20.44 7.54 2.15
CA ILE A 196 -20.40 6.07 2.01
C ILE A 196 -20.04 5.70 0.58
N ASP A 197 -19.06 4.79 0.42
CA ASP A 197 -18.75 4.18 -0.87
C ASP A 197 -19.47 2.86 -1.10
N THR A 198 -19.58 2.45 -2.37
CA THR A 198 -19.92 1.10 -2.76
C THR A 198 -19.03 0.62 -3.91
N TRP A 199 -18.69 -0.67 -3.82
CA TRP A 199 -17.84 -1.40 -4.77
C TRP A 199 -18.65 -2.40 -5.60
N ASP A 200 -19.97 -2.35 -5.53
CA ASP A 200 -20.83 -3.40 -6.09
C ASP A 200 -20.70 -3.54 -7.61
N ASP A 201 -20.55 -2.43 -8.31
CA ASP A 201 -20.41 -2.39 -9.77
C ASP A 201 -18.96 -2.55 -10.25
N TYR A 202 -17.99 -2.37 -9.35
CA TYR A 202 -16.57 -2.31 -9.72
C TYR A 202 -16.02 -3.66 -10.17
N GLY A 203 -16.38 -4.75 -9.51
CA GLY A 203 -15.78 -6.06 -9.77
C GLY A 203 -14.31 -6.12 -9.33
N TRP A 204 -13.64 -7.20 -9.71
CA TRP A 204 -12.22 -7.48 -9.44
C TRP A 204 -11.67 -8.35 -10.56
N ASP A 205 -10.39 -8.64 -10.53
CA ASP A 205 -9.60 -9.54 -11.37
C ASP A 205 -10.22 -9.98 -12.71
N ASN A 206 -9.45 -9.98 -13.75
CA ASN A 206 -9.88 -10.46 -15.09
C ASN A 206 -11.08 -9.71 -15.70
N ALA A 207 -11.27 -8.46 -15.31
CA ALA A 207 -12.34 -7.61 -15.83
C ALA A 207 -11.93 -6.81 -17.08
N PHE A 208 -10.78 -7.08 -17.68
CA PHE A 208 -10.34 -6.50 -18.92
C PHE A 208 -10.79 -7.34 -20.13
N ASP A 209 -11.20 -6.67 -21.21
CA ASP A 209 -11.41 -7.32 -22.47
C ASP A 209 -10.09 -7.60 -23.24
N SER A 210 -10.18 -8.25 -24.39
CA SER A 210 -9.00 -8.57 -25.23
C SER A 210 -8.26 -7.34 -25.76
N LEU A 211 -8.84 -6.16 -25.66
CA LEU A 211 -8.23 -4.88 -26.06
C LEU A 211 -7.66 -4.11 -24.85
N GLY A 212 -7.68 -4.70 -23.67
CA GLY A 212 -7.18 -4.08 -22.44
C GLY A 212 -8.08 -2.97 -21.89
N ARG A 213 -9.37 -3.00 -22.15
CA ARG A 213 -10.34 -2.04 -21.61
C ARG A 213 -11.05 -2.65 -20.41
N TRP A 214 -11.19 -1.86 -19.36
CA TRP A 214 -11.97 -2.24 -18.19
C TRP A 214 -13.46 -2.42 -18.56
N THR A 215 -14.06 -3.53 -18.14
CA THR A 215 -15.42 -3.92 -18.54
C THR A 215 -16.44 -3.80 -17.42
N ARG A 216 -16.02 -3.32 -16.24
CA ARG A 216 -16.87 -3.15 -15.06
C ARG A 216 -17.19 -1.67 -14.84
N GLY A 217 -18.12 -1.42 -13.91
CA GLY A 217 -18.49 -0.07 -13.50
C GLY A 217 -17.42 0.63 -12.65
N PRO A 218 -17.62 1.91 -12.33
CA PRO A 218 -16.77 2.66 -11.42
C PRO A 218 -16.99 2.27 -9.96
N LEU A 219 -16.16 2.81 -9.09
CA LEU A 219 -16.51 2.97 -7.68
C LEU A 219 -17.54 4.09 -7.56
N HIS A 220 -18.46 3.97 -6.62
CA HIS A 220 -19.43 5.01 -6.29
C HIS A 220 -19.21 5.53 -4.87
N GLY A 221 -19.33 6.83 -4.68
CA GLY A 221 -19.21 7.50 -3.40
C GLY A 221 -20.33 8.50 -3.19
N TYR A 222 -21.27 8.18 -2.29
CA TYR A 222 -22.47 8.96 -2.03
C TYR A 222 -22.40 9.73 -0.72
N VAL A 223 -23.02 10.91 -0.69
CA VAL A 223 -23.20 11.72 0.52
C VAL A 223 -24.64 11.59 1.00
N TYR A 224 -24.84 11.40 2.31
CA TYR A 224 -26.14 11.30 2.95
C TYR A 224 -26.29 12.35 4.04
N LEU A 225 -27.54 12.78 4.29
CA LEU A 225 -27.88 13.67 5.38
C LEU A 225 -28.73 12.95 6.44
N LEU A 226 -28.29 13.02 7.68
CA LEU A 226 -29.11 12.72 8.86
C LEU A 226 -29.42 14.04 9.56
N GLU A 227 -30.59 14.60 9.27
CA GLU A 227 -31.05 15.88 9.83
C GLU A 227 -31.46 15.69 11.31
N ASN A 228 -31.00 16.61 12.14
CA ASN A 228 -31.45 16.69 13.54
C ASN A 228 -32.73 17.50 13.59
N THR A 229 -33.81 16.90 14.05
CA THR A 229 -35.14 17.51 14.14
C THR A 229 -35.46 18.07 15.54
N GLY A 230 -34.44 18.18 16.42
CA GLY A 230 -34.64 18.48 17.83
C GLY A 230 -35.26 17.33 18.66
N ARG A 231 -35.71 16.26 17.99
CA ARG A 231 -36.23 15.02 18.61
C ARG A 231 -35.37 13.81 18.35
N GLY A 232 -34.40 13.94 17.47
CA GLY A 232 -33.48 12.89 17.02
C GLY A 232 -33.14 13.08 15.54
N TYR A 233 -32.26 12.24 15.05
CA TYR A 233 -31.84 12.27 13.66
C TYR A 233 -32.82 11.53 12.76
N VAL A 234 -33.06 12.08 11.56
CA VAL A 234 -33.88 11.47 10.50
C VAL A 234 -33.04 11.38 9.22
N ASN A 235 -32.97 10.19 8.65
CA ASN A 235 -32.29 9.97 7.37
C ASN A 235 -33.10 10.62 6.23
N ARG A 236 -32.53 11.68 5.62
CA ARG A 236 -33.10 12.40 4.47
C ARG A 236 -32.70 11.80 3.11
N GLY A 237 -31.87 10.75 3.12
CA GLY A 237 -31.39 10.10 1.92
C GLY A 237 -30.11 10.72 1.37
N LYS A 238 -29.84 10.49 0.08
CA LYS A 238 -28.68 11.02 -0.61
C LYS A 238 -28.82 12.50 -0.87
N VAL A 239 -27.76 13.25 -0.60
CA VAL A 239 -27.65 14.67 -0.98
C VAL A 239 -27.52 14.76 -2.50
N GLU A 240 -28.26 15.69 -3.10
CA GLU A 240 -28.27 15.91 -4.54
C GLU A 240 -27.49 17.17 -4.93
N ALA A 241 -26.83 17.10 -6.10
CA ALA A 241 -26.22 18.22 -6.78
C ALA A 241 -26.75 18.29 -8.23
N ALA A 242 -27.23 19.47 -8.66
CA ALA A 242 -27.83 19.64 -9.96
C ALA A 242 -28.96 18.63 -10.30
N GLY A 243 -29.71 18.18 -9.28
CA GLY A 243 -30.87 17.28 -9.44
C GLY A 243 -30.51 15.79 -9.58
N ALA A 244 -29.28 15.39 -9.24
CA ALA A 244 -28.85 14.01 -9.17
C ALA A 244 -28.08 13.77 -7.85
N PRO A 245 -28.09 12.56 -7.29
CA PRO A 245 -27.26 12.25 -6.13
C PRO A 245 -25.79 12.60 -6.37
N ILE A 246 -25.14 13.21 -5.36
CA ILE A 246 -23.68 13.36 -5.38
C ILE A 246 -23.06 11.97 -5.49
N ASP A 247 -22.23 11.79 -6.51
CA ASP A 247 -21.52 10.54 -6.79
C ASP A 247 -20.09 10.86 -7.23
N VAL A 248 -19.12 10.56 -6.36
CA VAL A 248 -17.69 10.67 -6.66
C VAL A 248 -17.07 9.28 -6.81
N TYR A 249 -15.82 9.20 -7.24
CA TYR A 249 -15.16 7.91 -7.48
C TYR A 249 -14.76 7.21 -6.16
N GLY A 250 -15.73 6.65 -5.44
CA GLY A 250 -15.56 6.01 -4.12
C GLY A 250 -15.17 7.00 -3.01
N ALA A 251 -15.06 6.54 -1.78
CA ALA A 251 -14.53 7.24 -0.59
C ALA A 251 -14.82 8.77 -0.53
N PRO A 252 -16.09 9.22 -0.50
CA PRO A 252 -16.45 10.63 -0.70
C PRO A 252 -15.89 11.56 0.37
N ASN A 253 -15.76 11.10 1.62
CA ASN A 253 -15.18 11.84 2.74
C ASN A 253 -15.58 13.34 2.78
N PRO A 254 -16.87 13.70 2.90
CA PRO A 254 -17.35 15.06 2.71
C PRO A 254 -16.78 16.04 3.75
N CYS A 255 -16.28 17.17 3.29
CA CYS A 255 -15.86 18.33 4.06
C CYS A 255 -16.88 19.44 3.86
N ILE A 256 -17.41 20.02 4.94
CA ILE A 256 -18.46 21.04 4.91
C ILE A 256 -17.89 22.32 5.50
N ALA A 257 -17.85 23.40 4.73
CA ALA A 257 -17.47 24.73 5.18
C ALA A 257 -17.87 25.78 4.11
N ASP A 258 -17.95 27.05 4.50
CA ASP A 258 -18.04 28.16 3.57
C ASP A 258 -16.66 28.35 2.89
N PHE A 259 -16.47 27.71 1.72
CA PHE A 259 -15.18 27.75 1.03
C PHE A 259 -15.06 28.95 0.10
N ASP A 260 -16.11 29.54 -0.36
CA ASP A 260 -16.05 30.69 -1.26
C ASP A 260 -16.35 32.04 -0.58
N GLY A 261 -16.75 32.03 0.69
CA GLY A 261 -16.90 33.21 1.52
C GLY A 261 -18.21 33.94 1.32
N ASP A 262 -19.23 33.26 0.80
CA ASP A 262 -20.56 33.88 0.55
C ASP A 262 -21.54 33.77 1.73
N GLY A 263 -21.18 32.99 2.76
CA GLY A 263 -21.88 32.87 4.04
C GLY A 263 -22.72 31.60 4.17
N ASP A 264 -22.73 30.74 3.17
CA ASP A 264 -23.35 29.42 3.28
C ASP A 264 -22.35 28.28 3.05
N PRO A 265 -22.56 27.08 3.66
CA PRO A 265 -21.59 26.00 3.57
C PRO A 265 -21.70 25.25 2.25
N ASP A 266 -20.53 25.06 1.63
CA ASP A 266 -20.29 24.20 0.47
C ASP A 266 -19.90 22.78 0.88
N LEU A 267 -19.73 21.90 -0.13
CA LEU A 267 -19.14 20.58 0.05
C LEU A 267 -17.86 20.43 -0.78
N ILE A 268 -16.81 19.89 -0.17
CA ILE A 268 -15.69 19.30 -0.89
C ILE A 268 -15.67 17.81 -0.56
N CYS A 269 -15.73 16.98 -1.60
CA CYS A 269 -15.60 15.53 -1.46
C CYS A 269 -14.21 15.06 -1.94
N GLY A 270 -13.60 14.14 -1.20
CA GLY A 270 -12.49 13.32 -1.71
C GLY A 270 -12.98 12.26 -2.68
N GLU A 271 -12.06 11.46 -3.17
CA GLU A 271 -12.35 10.25 -3.92
C GLU A 271 -11.38 9.13 -3.50
N PHE A 272 -11.63 7.91 -3.93
CA PHE A 272 -10.78 6.77 -3.59
C PHE A 272 -9.34 6.93 -4.14
N VAL A 273 -9.18 7.58 -5.28
CA VAL A 273 -7.86 7.79 -5.86
C VAL A 273 -7.19 9.03 -5.24
N ASP A 274 -7.24 10.19 -5.87
CA ASP A 274 -6.39 11.33 -5.49
C ASP A 274 -7.01 12.70 -5.69
N GLY A 275 -8.27 12.76 -6.16
CA GLY A 275 -8.95 13.98 -6.53
C GLY A 275 -9.83 14.54 -5.44
N LEU A 276 -10.11 15.84 -5.56
CA LEU A 276 -11.00 16.59 -4.71
C LEU A 276 -12.05 17.27 -5.59
N THR A 277 -13.34 17.08 -5.28
CA THR A 277 -14.44 17.67 -6.02
C THR A 277 -15.22 18.64 -5.15
N TRP A 278 -15.38 19.88 -5.60
CA TRP A 278 -16.15 20.93 -4.95
C TRP A 278 -17.54 21.02 -5.54
N PHE A 279 -18.54 21.16 -4.64
CA PHE A 279 -19.95 21.35 -4.92
C PHE A 279 -20.38 22.66 -4.25
N GLU A 280 -20.56 23.73 -5.06
CA GLU A 280 -20.99 25.03 -4.62
C GLU A 280 -22.44 24.97 -4.12
N ASN A 281 -22.70 25.53 -2.94
CA ASN A 281 -24.07 25.79 -2.50
C ASN A 281 -24.62 27.01 -3.22
N VAL A 282 -25.52 26.83 -4.16
CA VAL A 282 -26.22 27.90 -4.91
C VAL A 282 -27.61 28.15 -4.34
N GLY A 283 -27.91 27.62 -3.18
CA GLY A 283 -29.15 27.80 -2.45
C GLY A 283 -29.06 28.94 -1.46
N THR A 284 -29.32 28.65 -0.20
CA THR A 284 -29.17 29.57 0.92
C THR A 284 -28.64 28.79 2.13
N ARG A 285 -28.22 29.52 3.15
CA ARG A 285 -27.75 28.91 4.42
C ARG A 285 -28.80 27.98 5.05
N THR A 286 -30.09 28.26 4.87
CA THR A 286 -31.21 27.48 5.45
C THR A 286 -31.87 26.50 4.48
N GLU A 287 -31.62 26.64 3.21
CA GLU A 287 -32.09 25.71 2.16
C GLU A 287 -30.97 25.43 1.17
N PRO A 288 -29.98 24.59 1.57
CA PRO A 288 -28.84 24.28 0.72
C PRO A 288 -29.24 23.58 -0.58
N ARG A 289 -28.67 24.02 -1.69
CA ARG A 289 -28.81 23.39 -3.02
C ARG A 289 -27.48 23.43 -3.73
N PHE A 290 -26.99 22.29 -4.12
CA PHE A 290 -25.65 22.18 -4.68
C PHE A 290 -25.65 22.20 -6.21
N ALA A 291 -24.72 22.96 -6.78
CA ALA A 291 -24.38 22.92 -8.18
C ALA A 291 -23.67 21.60 -8.53
N ALA A 292 -23.57 21.31 -9.84
CA ALA A 292 -22.79 20.17 -10.31
C ALA A 292 -21.34 20.24 -9.81
N GLY A 293 -20.79 19.11 -9.36
CA GLY A 293 -19.42 19.03 -8.86
C GLY A 293 -18.38 19.48 -9.89
N ARG A 294 -17.38 20.21 -9.41
CA ARG A 294 -16.22 20.66 -10.20
C ARG A 294 -14.92 20.18 -9.55
N PRO A 295 -13.97 19.56 -10.30
CA PRO A 295 -12.66 19.25 -9.75
C PRO A 295 -12.01 20.49 -9.16
N LEU A 296 -11.47 20.36 -7.94
CA LEU A 296 -10.74 21.45 -7.30
C LEU A 296 -9.45 21.73 -8.07
N ALA A 297 -9.22 22.98 -8.44
CA ALA A 297 -8.11 23.35 -9.31
C ALA A 297 -7.46 24.68 -8.90
N ASN A 298 -6.17 24.82 -9.24
CA ASN A 298 -5.41 26.05 -9.06
C ASN A 298 -4.72 26.46 -10.38
N LYS A 299 -3.76 27.40 -10.31
CA LYS A 299 -3.01 27.86 -11.48
C LYS A 299 -2.14 26.77 -12.15
N HIS A 300 -1.90 25.66 -11.49
CA HIS A 300 -1.09 24.55 -11.99
C HIS A 300 -1.93 23.40 -12.57
N GLY A 301 -3.27 23.48 -12.51
CA GLY A 301 -4.20 22.46 -12.95
C GLY A 301 -5.07 21.93 -11.81
N GLU A 302 -5.63 20.75 -11.98
CA GLU A 302 -6.38 20.05 -10.94
C GLU A 302 -5.49 19.73 -9.73
N ILE A 303 -6.03 19.90 -8.53
CA ILE A 303 -5.36 19.54 -7.28
C ILE A 303 -5.47 18.05 -7.12
N ARG A 304 -4.32 17.37 -7.11
CA ARG A 304 -4.19 15.92 -6.98
C ARG A 304 -3.21 15.59 -5.86
N LEU A 305 -3.57 14.61 -5.03
CA LEU A 305 -2.66 14.08 -4.01
C LEU A 305 -1.65 13.11 -4.65
N HIS A 306 -0.61 12.79 -3.89
CA HIS A 306 0.46 11.94 -4.39
C HIS A 306 0.01 10.48 -4.58
N LEU A 307 -0.77 9.95 -3.65
CA LEU A 307 -1.20 8.56 -3.64
C LEU A 307 -2.73 8.47 -3.43
N GLU A 308 -3.24 7.28 -3.34
CA GLU A 308 -4.65 6.92 -3.27
C GLU A 308 -5.18 6.85 -1.83
N MET A 309 -6.46 6.53 -1.70
CA MET A 309 -7.20 6.38 -0.43
C MET A 309 -7.14 7.64 0.44
N ILE A 310 -7.34 8.80 -0.21
CA ILE A 310 -7.24 10.08 0.48
C ILE A 310 -8.39 10.32 1.47
N VAL A 311 -8.05 10.95 2.59
CA VAL A 311 -9.01 11.32 3.65
C VAL A 311 -8.86 12.81 3.97
N PRO A 312 -9.57 13.69 3.24
CA PRO A 312 -9.59 15.12 3.55
C PRO A 312 -10.42 15.41 4.82
N VAL A 313 -9.90 16.31 5.66
CA VAL A 313 -10.58 16.86 6.84
C VAL A 313 -10.45 18.37 6.79
N VAL A 314 -11.55 19.09 7.00
CA VAL A 314 -11.55 20.56 7.03
C VAL A 314 -11.03 21.08 8.37
N SER A 315 -10.17 22.09 8.33
CA SER A 315 -9.67 22.81 9.50
C SER A 315 -9.05 24.15 9.09
N ASP A 316 -9.35 25.22 9.79
CA ASP A 316 -8.53 26.44 9.70
C ASP A 316 -7.21 26.14 10.43
N PHE A 317 -6.22 25.61 9.67
CA PHE A 317 -5.02 25.04 10.25
C PHE A 317 -4.00 26.11 10.66
N ASP A 318 -3.86 27.16 9.87
CA ASP A 318 -2.94 28.27 10.18
C ASP A 318 -3.59 29.46 10.93
N GLY A 319 -4.89 29.39 11.25
CA GLY A 319 -5.62 30.39 12.02
C GLY A 319 -5.86 31.68 11.24
N ASP A 320 -5.91 31.63 9.89
CA ASP A 320 -6.13 32.82 9.05
C ASP A 320 -7.60 33.10 8.74
N GLY A 321 -8.51 32.26 9.27
CA GLY A 321 -9.96 32.40 9.13
C GLY A 321 -10.52 31.72 7.88
N HIS A 322 -9.72 30.99 7.12
CA HIS A 322 -10.16 30.27 5.93
C HIS A 322 -10.07 28.75 6.12
N PRO A 323 -11.04 27.97 5.64
CA PRO A 323 -11.05 26.52 5.84
C PRO A 323 -10.04 25.82 4.91
N ASP A 324 -8.98 25.26 5.48
CA ASP A 324 -8.01 24.41 4.78
C ASP A 324 -8.50 22.97 4.70
N LEU A 325 -7.80 22.13 3.90
CA LEU A 325 -7.94 20.69 3.90
C LEU A 325 -6.66 20.03 4.39
N ILE A 326 -6.79 19.21 5.42
CA ILE A 326 -5.73 18.33 5.93
C ILE A 326 -6.03 16.93 5.43
N VAL A 327 -5.14 16.36 4.60
CA VAL A 327 -5.45 15.17 3.81
C VAL A 327 -4.47 14.07 4.12
N GLY A 328 -4.95 12.97 4.70
CA GLY A 328 -4.17 11.73 4.85
C GLY A 328 -4.24 10.88 3.59
N ASP A 329 -3.26 9.99 3.39
CA ASP A 329 -3.21 9.05 2.27
C ASP A 329 -2.85 7.62 2.72
N GLU A 330 -2.77 6.70 1.77
CA GLU A 330 -2.44 5.29 2.03
C GLU A 330 -1.05 5.09 2.62
N ASP A 331 -0.07 5.88 2.24
CA ASP A 331 1.28 5.82 2.81
C ASP A 331 1.33 6.26 4.28
N GLY A 332 0.20 6.68 4.82
CA GLY A 332 0.12 7.20 6.18
C GLY A 332 0.68 8.60 6.32
N ARG A 333 1.01 9.28 5.22
CA ARG A 333 1.43 10.67 5.21
C ARG A 333 0.24 11.60 5.32
N VAL A 334 0.51 12.86 5.69
CA VAL A 334 -0.51 13.91 5.80
C VAL A 334 -0.07 15.13 5.02
N ALA A 335 -0.94 15.61 4.13
CA ALA A 335 -0.72 16.81 3.34
C ALA A 335 -1.63 17.95 3.80
N TRP A 336 -1.14 19.17 3.62
CA TRP A 336 -1.87 20.41 3.77
C TRP A 336 -2.21 20.99 2.40
N VAL A 337 -3.50 21.16 2.12
CA VAL A 337 -4.02 21.85 0.95
C VAL A 337 -4.58 23.18 1.46
N ARG A 338 -3.72 24.20 1.47
CA ARG A 338 -3.99 25.49 2.10
C ARG A 338 -4.96 26.32 1.26
N HIS A 339 -6.01 26.86 1.89
CA HIS A 339 -6.90 27.83 1.31
C HIS A 339 -6.22 29.20 1.21
N THR A 340 -6.38 29.92 0.11
CA THR A 340 -5.69 31.21 -0.12
C THR A 340 -6.52 32.44 0.28
N GLY A 341 -7.74 32.25 0.77
CA GLY A 341 -8.71 33.31 1.03
C GLY A 341 -9.24 33.99 -0.24
N LYS A 342 -9.06 33.39 -1.42
CA LYS A 342 -9.44 33.95 -2.71
C LYS A 342 -10.42 33.07 -3.44
N VAL A 343 -11.32 33.71 -4.17
CA VAL A 343 -12.23 33.05 -5.11
C VAL A 343 -11.92 33.54 -6.53
N LYS A 344 -11.86 32.63 -7.47
CA LYS A 344 -11.60 32.97 -8.87
C LYS A 344 -12.57 32.23 -9.77
N LYS A 345 -13.35 32.99 -10.56
CA LYS A 345 -14.40 32.43 -11.42
C LYS A 345 -15.39 31.55 -10.65
N GLY A 346 -15.79 32.00 -9.46
CA GLY A 346 -16.69 31.28 -8.59
C GLY A 346 -16.12 29.94 -8.06
N MET A 347 -14.82 29.80 -7.89
CA MET A 347 -14.18 28.63 -7.31
C MET A 347 -13.18 29.05 -6.25
N PRO A 348 -13.24 28.49 -5.03
CA PRO A 348 -12.25 28.75 -3.98
C PRO A 348 -10.86 28.33 -4.45
N GLN A 349 -9.84 29.11 -4.09
CA GLN A 349 -8.48 28.90 -4.54
C GLN A 349 -7.63 28.30 -3.43
N PHE A 350 -7.06 27.14 -3.71
CA PHE A 350 -6.15 26.44 -2.82
C PHE A 350 -4.74 26.39 -3.41
N GLU A 351 -3.75 26.28 -2.55
CA GLU A 351 -2.37 25.94 -2.92
C GLU A 351 -2.27 24.46 -3.31
N SER A 352 -1.18 24.09 -3.97
CA SER A 352 -0.90 22.68 -4.23
C SER A 352 -0.60 21.95 -2.91
N PRO A 353 -0.91 20.64 -2.78
CA PRO A 353 -0.65 19.88 -1.57
C PRO A 353 0.82 19.95 -1.13
N VAL A 354 1.07 20.19 0.14
CA VAL A 354 2.39 20.15 0.77
C VAL A 354 2.34 19.12 1.89
N TYR A 355 3.16 18.07 1.78
CA TYR A 355 3.25 17.07 2.83
C TYR A 355 3.97 17.62 4.06
N PHE A 356 3.44 17.32 5.24
CA PHE A 356 4.07 17.69 6.49
C PHE A 356 5.35 16.91 6.74
N THR A 357 6.22 17.50 7.55
CA THR A 357 7.48 16.87 7.96
C THR A 357 7.58 16.79 9.48
N GLN A 358 8.30 15.77 9.97
CA GLN A 358 8.54 15.52 11.37
C GLN A 358 10.03 15.33 11.69
N GLN A 359 10.38 15.44 12.96
CA GLN A 359 11.66 14.92 13.44
C GLN A 359 11.70 13.41 13.23
N ALA A 360 12.80 12.92 12.66
CA ALA A 360 12.97 11.53 12.33
C ALA A 360 13.06 10.63 13.58
N ASP A 361 12.41 9.47 13.54
CA ASP A 361 12.55 8.41 14.54
C ASP A 361 12.58 7.02 13.86
N PRO A 362 11.49 6.33 13.55
CA PRO A 362 11.57 5.09 12.76
C PRO A 362 11.92 5.39 11.30
N VAL A 363 12.76 4.53 10.70
CA VAL A 363 13.02 4.59 9.27
C VAL A 363 11.81 4.11 8.50
N LYS A 364 11.31 4.96 7.59
CA LYS A 364 10.10 4.69 6.80
C LYS A 364 10.29 5.13 5.35
N PHE A 365 9.75 4.35 4.40
CA PHE A 365 9.67 4.75 3.00
C PHE A 365 8.35 4.29 2.37
N GLY A 366 7.40 5.19 2.23
CA GLY A 366 6.08 4.93 1.68
C GLY A 366 5.29 3.87 2.46
N ALA A 367 4.59 2.99 1.74
CA ALA A 367 3.95 1.78 2.25
C ALA A 367 4.41 0.55 1.46
N LEU A 368 4.25 -0.65 2.01
CA LEU A 368 4.70 -1.92 1.43
C LEU A 368 6.16 -1.85 0.95
N SER A 369 7.04 -1.37 1.82
CA SER A 369 8.46 -1.16 1.53
C SER A 369 9.17 -2.47 1.18
N THR A 370 10.04 -2.41 0.17
CA THR A 370 10.78 -3.55 -0.37
C THR A 370 12.28 -3.24 -0.38
N PRO A 371 12.98 -3.45 0.75
CA PRO A 371 14.40 -3.16 0.86
C PRO A 371 15.27 -4.19 0.13
N CYS A 372 16.42 -3.71 -0.35
CA CYS A 372 17.59 -4.48 -0.71
C CYS A 372 18.79 -3.86 0.01
N ALA A 373 19.48 -4.62 0.83
CA ALA A 373 20.69 -4.17 1.50
C ALA A 373 21.89 -4.30 0.54
N PHE A 374 22.59 -3.22 0.28
CA PHE A 374 23.71 -3.17 -0.64
C PHE A 374 24.61 -1.97 -0.34
N ASP A 375 25.92 -2.09 -0.48
CA ASP A 375 26.88 -0.96 -0.43
C ASP A 375 26.81 -0.20 -1.76
N TRP A 376 25.88 0.76 -1.85
CA TRP A 376 25.58 1.45 -3.10
C TRP A 376 26.66 2.47 -3.50
N ASP A 377 27.24 3.15 -2.54
CA ASP A 377 28.24 4.22 -2.81
C ASP A 377 29.70 3.76 -2.63
N GLY A 378 29.92 2.47 -2.32
CA GLY A 378 31.23 1.85 -2.22
C GLY A 378 32.02 2.31 -0.98
N ASP A 379 31.33 2.73 0.09
CA ASP A 379 31.98 3.21 1.32
C ASP A 379 32.23 2.08 2.36
N GLY A 380 31.91 0.85 2.02
CA GLY A 380 32.09 -0.36 2.84
C GLY A 380 30.97 -0.59 3.84
N LYS A 381 29.88 0.15 3.78
CA LYS A 381 28.70 -0.01 4.64
C LYS A 381 27.50 -0.41 3.80
N GLN A 382 26.68 -1.30 4.33
CA GLN A 382 25.46 -1.66 3.63
C GLN A 382 24.39 -0.58 3.82
N ASP A 383 23.95 -0.01 2.70
CA ASP A 383 22.84 0.92 2.59
C ASP A 383 21.52 0.19 2.38
N ILE A 384 20.42 0.95 2.30
CA ILE A 384 19.10 0.42 1.93
C ILE A 384 18.68 1.06 0.61
N ILE A 385 18.49 0.25 -0.42
CA ILE A 385 17.79 0.61 -1.65
C ILE A 385 16.38 0.05 -1.54
N ALA A 386 15.36 0.88 -1.59
CA ALA A 386 14.00 0.44 -1.32
C ALA A 386 13.01 0.88 -2.39
N GLY A 387 12.10 -0.02 -2.75
CA GLY A 387 10.86 0.28 -3.47
C GLY A 387 9.67 0.46 -2.52
N ASN A 388 8.54 0.94 -3.05
CA ASN A 388 7.30 1.12 -2.29
C ASN A 388 6.03 0.92 -3.15
N SER A 389 4.85 1.05 -2.52
CA SER A 389 3.55 0.96 -3.19
C SER A 389 3.33 2.05 -4.24
N ALA A 390 3.83 3.26 -4.01
CA ALA A 390 3.72 4.38 -4.96
C ALA A 390 4.55 4.20 -6.24
N GLY A 391 5.38 3.14 -6.31
CA GLY A 391 6.24 2.85 -7.46
C GLY A 391 7.52 3.67 -7.49
N GLU A 392 7.93 4.20 -6.36
CA GLU A 392 9.17 4.94 -6.18
C GLU A 392 10.32 4.03 -5.80
N ILE A 393 11.54 4.52 -5.98
CA ILE A 393 12.77 3.85 -5.54
C ILE A 393 13.64 4.89 -4.83
N ALA A 394 14.08 4.56 -3.61
CA ALA A 394 14.92 5.43 -2.81
C ALA A 394 16.22 4.78 -2.36
N PHE A 395 17.21 5.62 -2.14
CA PHE A 395 18.47 5.34 -1.48
C PHE A 395 18.42 5.91 -0.05
N ILE A 396 18.64 5.05 0.94
CA ILE A 396 18.74 5.43 2.36
C ILE A 396 20.15 5.08 2.80
N ARG A 397 20.99 6.12 2.92
CA ARG A 397 22.40 5.95 3.19
C ARG A 397 22.69 5.56 4.63
N ASN A 398 23.60 4.62 4.83
CA ASN A 398 24.18 4.27 6.10
C ASN A 398 25.40 5.17 6.38
N LEU A 399 25.26 6.14 7.29
CA LEU A 399 26.30 7.13 7.57
C LEU A 399 27.42 6.62 8.49
N SER A 400 27.14 5.64 9.36
CA SER A 400 28.09 5.22 10.39
C SER A 400 28.56 3.77 10.32
N GLY A 401 27.74 2.87 9.75
CA GLY A 401 27.95 1.43 9.88
C GLY A 401 27.73 0.92 11.32
N GLY A 402 27.99 -0.38 11.56
CA GLY A 402 27.90 -1.04 12.85
C GLY A 402 26.48 -1.47 13.22
N GLU A 403 26.30 -2.00 14.43
CA GLU A 403 25.02 -2.60 14.89
C GLU A 403 23.85 -1.63 15.03
N ASN A 404 24.15 -0.35 15.28
CA ASN A 404 23.15 0.71 15.44
C ASN A 404 23.47 1.86 14.47
N PRO A 405 23.28 1.68 13.16
CA PRO A 405 23.68 2.66 12.17
C PRO A 405 22.91 3.98 12.31
N VAL A 406 23.58 5.06 11.92
CA VAL A 406 22.96 6.36 11.68
C VAL A 406 22.56 6.43 10.22
N TRP A 407 21.28 6.70 9.96
CA TRP A 407 20.73 6.73 8.61
C TRP A 407 20.46 8.15 8.12
N ASP A 408 20.62 8.37 6.83
CA ASP A 408 20.14 9.57 6.15
C ASP A 408 18.67 9.44 5.76
N ALA A 409 18.04 10.56 5.37
CA ALA A 409 16.70 10.55 4.82
C ALA A 409 16.64 9.81 3.47
N PRO A 410 15.50 9.17 3.11
CA PRO A 410 15.30 8.59 1.80
C PRO A 410 15.53 9.62 0.68
N ARG A 411 16.34 9.28 -0.31
CA ARG A 411 16.62 10.11 -1.48
C ARG A 411 16.20 9.36 -2.74
N LEU A 412 15.26 9.93 -3.50
CA LEU A 412 14.72 9.26 -4.69
C LEU A 412 15.74 9.17 -5.83
N PHE A 413 15.80 8.00 -6.47
CA PHE A 413 16.51 7.84 -7.73
C PHE A 413 15.80 8.58 -8.85
N THR A 414 16.56 9.07 -9.83
CA THR A 414 16.06 9.90 -10.91
C THR A 414 16.45 9.39 -12.28
N VAL A 415 15.52 9.52 -13.23
CA VAL A 415 15.76 9.37 -14.67
C VAL A 415 15.48 10.70 -15.34
N ASN A 416 16.45 11.20 -16.11
CA ASN A 416 16.38 12.52 -16.76
C ASN A 416 16.03 13.66 -15.80
N GLY A 417 16.52 13.58 -14.54
CA GLY A 417 16.30 14.59 -13.51
C GLY A 417 14.91 14.57 -12.86
N LYS A 418 14.09 13.56 -13.13
CA LYS A 418 12.78 13.35 -12.50
C LYS A 418 12.83 12.10 -11.63
N PRO A 419 12.22 12.11 -10.44
CA PRO A 419 12.09 10.91 -9.63
C PRO A 419 11.46 9.75 -10.43
N ILE A 420 11.98 8.54 -10.20
CA ILE A 420 11.38 7.34 -10.74
C ILE A 420 10.04 7.13 -10.06
N ARG A 421 9.02 6.91 -10.87
CA ARG A 421 7.69 6.57 -10.39
C ARG A 421 6.98 5.67 -11.41
N ILE A 422 6.92 4.38 -11.09
CA ILE A 422 6.22 3.38 -11.89
C ILE A 422 4.78 3.36 -11.41
N GLN A 423 3.83 3.46 -12.32
CA GLN A 423 2.41 3.46 -12.00
C GLN A 423 1.62 2.57 -12.96
N ALA A 424 0.51 2.03 -12.49
CA ALA A 424 -0.39 1.25 -13.33
C ALA A 424 -1.05 2.10 -14.43
N GLY A 425 -1.27 3.40 -14.18
CA GLY A 425 -1.86 4.31 -15.14
C GLY A 425 -3.39 4.25 -15.17
N GLU A 426 -4.01 4.95 -16.12
CA GLU A 426 -5.47 5.18 -16.14
C GLU A 426 -6.32 3.92 -16.14
N ASN A 427 -5.88 2.86 -16.82
CA ASN A 427 -6.58 1.58 -16.81
C ASN A 427 -6.35 0.78 -15.52
N GLY A 428 -5.44 1.24 -14.68
CA GLY A 428 -5.07 0.53 -13.47
C GLY A 428 -4.30 -0.76 -13.70
N SER A 429 -4.17 -1.54 -12.63
CA SER A 429 -3.57 -2.87 -12.64
C SER A 429 -4.57 -3.93 -13.10
N ILE A 430 -4.20 -5.21 -12.94
CA ILE A 430 -5.12 -6.35 -13.12
C ILE A 430 -6.37 -6.25 -12.22
N GLN A 431 -6.35 -5.43 -11.19
CA GLN A 431 -7.47 -5.16 -10.30
C GLN A 431 -8.26 -3.88 -10.67
N GLY A 432 -7.91 -3.23 -11.78
CA GLY A 432 -8.68 -2.17 -12.40
C GLY A 432 -8.27 -0.73 -12.05
N PRO A 433 -9.04 0.26 -12.52
CA PRO A 433 -8.67 1.69 -12.47
C PRO A 433 -8.52 2.29 -11.07
N ALA A 434 -9.09 1.67 -10.04
CA ALA A 434 -8.88 2.10 -8.65
C ALA A 434 -7.44 1.93 -8.17
N GLU A 435 -6.60 1.21 -8.91
CA GLU A 435 -5.18 1.01 -8.61
C GLU A 435 -4.25 1.81 -9.55
N ARG A 436 -4.70 2.89 -10.14
CA ARG A 436 -3.95 3.61 -11.19
C ARG A 436 -2.68 4.31 -10.70
N LYS A 437 -2.58 4.60 -9.40
CA LYS A 437 -1.45 5.28 -8.78
C LYS A 437 -0.41 4.33 -8.17
N TRP A 438 -0.75 3.08 -7.99
CA TRP A 438 0.15 2.08 -7.44
C TRP A 438 1.15 1.57 -8.47
N GLY A 439 2.36 1.29 -8.01
CA GLY A 439 3.45 0.74 -8.82
C GLY A 439 4.07 -0.50 -8.22
N TYR A 440 4.10 -0.60 -6.89
CA TYR A 440 4.59 -1.77 -6.15
C TYR A 440 5.96 -2.25 -6.64
N THR A 441 6.94 -1.37 -6.65
CA THR A 441 8.31 -1.72 -7.03
C THR A 441 8.91 -2.72 -6.05
N VAL A 442 9.47 -3.79 -6.59
CA VAL A 442 10.26 -4.80 -5.87
C VAL A 442 11.57 -4.96 -6.64
N LEU A 443 12.71 -4.99 -5.94
CA LEU A 443 13.99 -4.85 -6.62
C LEU A 443 15.09 -5.75 -6.05
N SER A 444 16.15 -5.89 -6.83
CA SER A 444 17.49 -6.28 -6.40
C SER A 444 18.53 -5.37 -7.02
N VAL A 445 19.75 -5.43 -6.48
CA VAL A 445 20.89 -4.62 -6.91
C VAL A 445 22.03 -5.54 -7.30
N ALA A 446 22.59 -5.32 -8.49
CA ALA A 446 23.78 -6.03 -8.99
C ALA A 446 24.41 -5.23 -10.14
N ASP A 447 25.70 -5.48 -10.42
CA ASP A 447 26.31 -5.03 -11.67
C ASP A 447 25.72 -5.87 -12.81
N TRP A 448 24.69 -5.32 -13.48
CA TRP A 448 23.93 -6.05 -14.48
C TRP A 448 24.56 -6.06 -15.86
N ASP A 449 25.27 -5.01 -16.25
CA ASP A 449 25.91 -4.91 -17.57
C ASP A 449 27.42 -5.17 -17.54
N GLY A 450 28.01 -5.35 -16.35
CA GLY A 450 29.42 -5.67 -16.15
C GLY A 450 30.32 -4.43 -16.26
N ASP A 451 29.79 -3.22 -15.98
CA ASP A 451 30.55 -1.97 -16.05
C ASP A 451 31.22 -1.58 -14.71
N GLY A 452 30.97 -2.36 -13.66
CA GLY A 452 31.51 -2.19 -12.31
C GLY A 452 30.69 -1.27 -11.42
N LEU A 453 29.52 -0.79 -11.87
CA LEU A 453 28.58 -0.01 -11.08
C LEU A 453 27.35 -0.87 -10.71
N PRO A 454 26.76 -0.67 -9.52
CA PRO A 454 25.54 -1.35 -9.16
C PRO A 454 24.34 -0.78 -9.93
N ASP A 455 23.59 -1.67 -10.59
CA ASP A 455 22.35 -1.37 -11.28
C ASP A 455 21.14 -1.83 -10.46
N ILE A 456 19.95 -1.37 -10.82
CA ILE A 456 18.69 -1.77 -10.16
C ILE A 456 17.86 -2.62 -11.11
N ILE A 457 17.60 -3.87 -10.73
CA ILE A 457 16.72 -4.80 -11.45
C ILE A 457 15.38 -4.82 -10.71
N ILE A 458 14.27 -4.61 -11.41
CA ILE A 458 12.94 -4.44 -10.82
C ILE A 458 11.90 -5.39 -11.37
N ASN A 459 10.90 -5.66 -10.54
CA ASN A 459 9.55 -6.05 -10.89
C ASN A 459 8.57 -5.02 -10.31
N SER A 460 7.36 -4.95 -10.84
CA SER A 460 6.37 -3.94 -10.46
C SER A 460 4.95 -4.49 -10.55
N ILE A 461 3.97 -3.59 -10.51
CA ILE A 461 2.55 -3.86 -10.75
C ILE A 461 2.29 -4.54 -12.12
N TRP A 462 3.23 -4.44 -13.05
CA TRP A 462 3.08 -4.98 -14.41
C TRP A 462 3.60 -6.40 -14.58
N GLY A 463 4.38 -6.92 -13.63
CA GLY A 463 5.05 -8.22 -13.79
C GLY A 463 6.12 -8.24 -14.89
N LYS A 464 6.54 -7.07 -15.38
CA LYS A 464 7.67 -6.91 -16.30
C LYS A 464 8.95 -6.86 -15.50
N ILE A 465 9.95 -7.64 -15.90
CA ILE A 465 11.28 -7.51 -15.35
C ILE A 465 12.05 -6.50 -16.19
N GLU A 466 12.44 -5.42 -15.55
CA GLU A 466 13.16 -4.29 -16.15
C GLU A 466 14.38 -3.96 -15.31
N TRP A 467 15.31 -3.20 -15.85
CA TRP A 467 16.47 -2.73 -15.11
C TRP A 467 16.82 -1.29 -15.47
N PHE A 468 17.40 -0.62 -14.51
CA PHE A 468 17.91 0.75 -14.63
C PHE A 468 19.41 0.73 -14.50
N ARG A 469 20.08 1.16 -15.56
CA ARG A 469 21.54 1.31 -15.54
C ARG A 469 21.95 2.50 -14.68
N ASN A 470 22.93 2.30 -13.82
CA ASN A 470 23.57 3.35 -13.05
C ASN A 470 24.48 4.19 -13.95
N LEU A 471 24.28 5.51 -13.99
CA LEU A 471 25.09 6.42 -14.78
C LEU A 471 26.29 6.97 -14.02
N GLY A 472 26.52 6.47 -12.79
CA GLY A 472 27.55 6.97 -11.91
C GLY A 472 27.33 8.44 -11.51
N GLY A 473 28.38 9.08 -11.03
CA GLY A 473 28.38 10.47 -10.60
C GLY A 473 28.47 10.63 -9.09
N LYS A 474 28.64 11.87 -8.63
CA LYS A 474 28.96 12.19 -7.22
C LYS A 474 27.94 11.65 -6.21
N ASP A 475 26.69 11.56 -6.60
CA ASP A 475 25.59 11.14 -5.72
C ASP A 475 25.02 9.75 -6.07
N GLY A 476 25.45 9.13 -7.19
CA GLY A 476 24.99 7.79 -7.62
C GLY A 476 23.49 7.63 -7.88
N LEU A 477 22.68 8.72 -7.85
CA LEU A 477 21.23 8.67 -7.88
C LEU A 477 20.63 8.85 -9.28
N ARG A 478 21.47 9.01 -10.31
CA ARG A 478 21.01 9.16 -11.68
C ARG A 478 21.09 7.85 -12.43
N LEU A 479 19.96 7.42 -12.93
CA LEU A 479 19.83 6.18 -13.69
C LEU A 479 19.46 6.49 -15.14
N ALA A 480 19.79 5.56 -16.04
CA ALA A 480 19.26 5.55 -17.40
C ALA A 480 17.76 5.17 -17.38
N PRO A 481 17.02 5.46 -18.46
CA PRO A 481 15.65 4.93 -18.59
C PRO A 481 15.62 3.41 -18.47
N ALA A 482 14.51 2.88 -17.89
CA ALA A 482 14.30 1.45 -17.75
C ALA A 482 14.44 0.72 -19.07
N GLN A 483 15.08 -0.42 -19.04
CA GLN A 483 15.21 -1.35 -20.16
C GLN A 483 14.64 -2.71 -19.77
N PRO A 484 13.97 -3.43 -20.68
CA PRO A 484 13.48 -4.76 -20.38
C PRO A 484 14.64 -5.74 -20.21
N VAL A 485 14.54 -6.63 -19.25
CA VAL A 485 15.41 -7.81 -19.17
C VAL A 485 15.04 -8.76 -20.32
N ARG A 486 16.08 -9.19 -21.08
CA ARG A 486 15.90 -9.99 -22.28
C ARG A 486 16.27 -11.45 -22.08
N VAL A 487 15.43 -12.31 -22.67
CA VAL A 487 15.59 -13.79 -22.66
C VAL A 487 15.59 -14.29 -24.09
N ALA A 488 16.46 -15.25 -24.37
CA ALA A 488 16.55 -15.91 -25.68
C ALA A 488 15.44 -16.97 -25.83
N TRP A 489 14.17 -16.51 -25.90
CA TRP A 489 13.02 -17.39 -26.10
C TRP A 489 13.02 -18.04 -27.47
N GLU A 490 12.67 -19.34 -27.51
CA GLU A 490 12.30 -20.01 -28.75
C GLU A 490 10.80 -19.77 -29.00
N GLY A 491 10.45 -18.70 -29.71
CA GLY A 491 9.07 -18.31 -30.00
C GLY A 491 8.57 -17.11 -29.17
N GLU A 492 7.27 -17.11 -28.85
CA GLU A 492 6.65 -16.03 -28.09
C GLU A 492 7.09 -16.04 -26.61
N ALA A 493 7.31 -14.85 -26.05
CA ALA A 493 7.63 -14.71 -24.64
C ALA A 493 6.46 -15.20 -23.76
N PRO A 494 6.70 -16.13 -22.82
CA PRO A 494 5.67 -16.59 -21.89
C PRO A 494 5.14 -15.44 -21.04
N LYS A 495 3.86 -15.53 -20.67
CA LYS A 495 3.22 -14.61 -19.71
C LYS A 495 2.21 -15.35 -18.85
N PRO A 496 1.83 -14.81 -17.67
CA PRO A 496 0.70 -15.35 -16.93
C PRO A 496 -0.57 -15.40 -17.77
N ALA A 497 -1.33 -16.49 -17.68
CA ALA A 497 -2.51 -16.73 -18.52
C ALA A 497 -3.62 -15.67 -18.35
N TRP A 498 -3.65 -15.02 -17.18
CA TRP A 498 -4.62 -13.96 -16.84
C TRP A 498 -4.18 -12.56 -17.27
N ASN A 499 -2.94 -12.39 -17.79
CA ASN A 499 -2.43 -11.08 -18.24
C ASN A 499 -3.08 -10.69 -19.58
N TRP A 500 -3.77 -9.56 -19.61
CA TRP A 500 -4.47 -9.06 -20.78
C TRP A 500 -3.54 -8.43 -21.85
N TRP A 501 -2.36 -7.94 -21.46
CA TRP A 501 -1.41 -7.33 -22.39
C TRP A 501 -0.42 -8.36 -22.97
N THR A 502 0.14 -8.06 -24.14
CA THR A 502 1.10 -8.94 -24.85
C THR A 502 2.53 -8.45 -24.60
N PRO A 503 3.45 -9.32 -24.15
CA PRO A 503 4.86 -8.99 -24.01
C PRO A 503 5.51 -8.61 -25.33
N GLU A 504 6.49 -7.71 -25.27
CA GLU A 504 7.39 -7.50 -26.41
C GLU A 504 8.25 -8.75 -26.63
N PRO A 505 8.62 -9.06 -27.90
CA PRO A 505 9.49 -10.21 -28.17
C PRO A 505 10.81 -10.15 -27.37
N GLY A 506 11.19 -11.29 -26.83
CA GLY A 506 12.44 -11.42 -26.07
C GLY A 506 12.42 -10.84 -24.67
N THR A 507 11.31 -10.30 -24.17
CA THR A 507 11.23 -9.74 -22.80
C THR A 507 10.88 -10.79 -21.77
N LEU A 508 11.24 -10.56 -20.50
CA LEU A 508 10.84 -11.42 -19.39
C LEU A 508 9.62 -10.84 -18.69
N VAL A 509 8.54 -11.61 -18.68
CA VAL A 509 7.30 -11.30 -17.97
C VAL A 509 6.95 -12.46 -17.05
N THR A 510 6.65 -12.13 -15.82
CA THR A 510 6.37 -13.07 -14.74
C THR A 510 5.13 -12.63 -13.95
N GLN A 511 4.89 -13.26 -12.83
CA GLN A 511 3.90 -12.78 -11.88
C GLN A 511 4.33 -11.42 -11.31
N TRP A 512 3.36 -10.54 -11.04
CA TRP A 512 3.61 -9.19 -10.57
C TRP A 512 4.12 -9.15 -9.12
N ARG A 513 4.88 -8.08 -8.77
CA ARG A 513 5.34 -7.81 -7.40
C ARG A 513 6.18 -8.94 -6.79
N THR A 514 6.98 -9.65 -7.60
CA THR A 514 7.91 -10.70 -7.12
C THR A 514 9.35 -10.19 -7.14
N THR A 515 10.18 -10.62 -6.19
CA THR A 515 11.59 -10.22 -6.16
C THR A 515 12.35 -10.86 -7.33
N PRO A 516 13.01 -10.06 -8.19
CA PRO A 516 13.94 -10.57 -9.21
C PRO A 516 15.34 -10.66 -8.60
N VAL A 517 15.71 -11.80 -7.98
CA VAL A 517 17.02 -11.94 -7.33
C VAL A 517 18.11 -12.06 -8.39
N ALA A 518 18.95 -11.02 -8.49
CA ALA A 518 20.10 -10.97 -9.38
C ALA A 518 21.37 -11.41 -8.62
N THR A 519 22.03 -12.47 -9.07
CA THR A 519 23.23 -13.03 -8.44
C THR A 519 23.95 -13.95 -9.43
N ASP A 520 25.27 -14.07 -9.30
CA ASP A 520 26.05 -15.11 -10.01
C ASP A 520 25.80 -16.46 -9.32
N TRP A 521 24.78 -17.19 -9.79
CA TRP A 521 24.35 -18.44 -9.16
C TRP A 521 25.25 -19.63 -9.48
N ASN A 522 25.78 -19.66 -10.68
CA ASN A 522 26.59 -20.77 -11.15
C ASN A 522 28.12 -20.56 -10.99
N GLY A 523 28.54 -19.35 -10.56
CA GLY A 523 29.94 -18.99 -10.33
C GLY A 523 30.72 -18.72 -11.61
N ASP A 524 30.09 -18.38 -12.71
CA ASP A 524 30.72 -18.13 -14.00
C ASP A 524 31.15 -16.67 -14.23
N GLY A 525 30.83 -15.78 -13.29
CA GLY A 525 31.16 -14.36 -13.31
C GLY A 525 30.12 -13.50 -14.03
N LEU A 526 28.98 -14.07 -14.42
CA LEU A 526 27.85 -13.34 -14.98
C LEU A 526 26.69 -13.30 -13.97
N THR A 527 26.00 -12.18 -13.93
CA THR A 527 24.85 -12.01 -13.04
C THR A 527 23.63 -12.74 -13.61
N ASP A 528 23.24 -13.85 -13.03
CA ASP A 528 22.03 -14.62 -13.32
C ASP A 528 20.79 -13.98 -12.71
N LEU A 529 19.60 -14.56 -12.96
CA LEU A 529 18.35 -14.13 -12.36
C LEU A 529 17.57 -15.33 -11.80
N ILE A 530 17.11 -15.20 -10.56
CA ILE A 530 16.16 -16.13 -9.94
C ILE A 530 14.87 -15.37 -9.62
N VAL A 531 13.76 -15.81 -10.20
CA VAL A 531 12.45 -15.17 -10.02
C VAL A 531 11.34 -16.21 -10.23
N LEU A 532 10.12 -15.92 -9.77
CA LEU A 532 8.98 -16.77 -10.12
C LEU A 532 8.70 -16.69 -11.62
N ASP A 533 8.48 -17.83 -12.25
CA ASP A 533 8.00 -17.86 -13.62
C ASP A 533 6.50 -17.46 -13.74
N GLN A 534 5.96 -17.47 -14.94
CA GLN A 534 4.58 -17.09 -15.22
C GLN A 534 3.52 -17.95 -14.52
N GLU A 535 3.90 -19.16 -14.04
CA GLU A 535 3.03 -20.09 -13.32
C GLU A 535 3.27 -20.08 -11.80
N GLY A 536 4.24 -19.27 -11.32
CA GLY A 536 4.57 -19.11 -9.91
C GLY A 536 5.55 -20.14 -9.34
N TYR A 537 6.23 -20.90 -10.20
CA TYR A 537 7.37 -21.72 -9.79
C TYR A 537 8.63 -20.86 -9.66
N LEU A 538 9.47 -21.19 -8.69
CA LEU A 538 10.80 -20.61 -8.59
C LEU A 538 11.66 -21.12 -9.75
N ALA A 539 12.21 -20.19 -10.56
CA ALA A 539 12.93 -20.50 -11.77
C ALA A 539 14.26 -19.76 -11.84
N TYR A 540 15.26 -20.44 -12.37
CA TYR A 540 16.60 -19.96 -12.61
C TYR A 540 16.78 -19.61 -14.08
N TYR A 541 17.23 -18.40 -14.37
CA TYR A 541 17.53 -17.86 -15.69
C TYR A 541 19.02 -17.58 -15.77
N GLU A 542 19.76 -18.48 -16.44
CA GLU A 542 21.22 -18.41 -16.61
C GLU A 542 21.59 -17.28 -17.57
N ARG A 543 22.53 -16.43 -17.14
CA ARG A 543 23.09 -15.37 -17.99
C ARG A 543 24.12 -15.96 -18.94
N PHE A 544 24.17 -15.48 -20.17
CA PHE A 544 25.19 -15.87 -21.13
C PHE A 544 25.51 -14.72 -22.08
N ARG A 545 26.68 -14.81 -22.69
CA ARG A 545 27.10 -13.87 -23.72
C ARG A 545 26.91 -14.49 -25.10
N THR A 546 26.21 -13.79 -25.98
CA THR A 546 26.05 -14.20 -27.37
C THR A 546 27.36 -14.09 -28.14
N PRO A 547 27.50 -14.72 -29.33
CA PRO A 547 28.69 -14.55 -30.18
C PRO A 547 29.01 -13.09 -30.53
N ASP A 548 27.96 -12.25 -30.61
CA ASP A 548 28.08 -10.81 -30.91
C ASP A 548 28.37 -9.98 -29.66
N GLY A 549 28.47 -10.62 -28.48
CA GLY A 549 28.84 -9.99 -27.22
C GLY A 549 27.67 -9.48 -26.40
N GLU A 550 26.42 -9.63 -26.83
CA GLU A 550 25.23 -9.23 -26.08
C GLU A 550 25.00 -10.15 -24.86
N LEU A 551 24.59 -9.57 -23.76
CA LEU A 551 24.23 -10.29 -22.54
C LEU A 551 22.71 -10.59 -22.53
N LEU A 552 22.35 -11.87 -22.60
CA LEU A 552 20.99 -12.36 -22.56
C LEU A 552 20.82 -13.41 -21.45
N LEU A 553 19.58 -13.66 -21.06
CA LEU A 553 19.22 -14.81 -20.24
C LEU A 553 18.79 -15.99 -21.13
N ARG A 554 19.09 -17.22 -20.69
CA ARG A 554 18.47 -18.43 -21.21
C ARG A 554 17.03 -18.53 -20.70
N PRO A 555 16.13 -19.27 -21.39
CA PRO A 555 14.83 -19.64 -20.86
C PRO A 555 14.92 -20.23 -19.46
N GLY A 556 14.02 -19.82 -18.58
CA GLY A 556 14.03 -20.24 -17.18
C GLY A 556 13.91 -21.74 -16.98
N ARG A 557 14.69 -22.29 -16.04
CA ARG A 557 14.66 -23.68 -15.62
C ARG A 557 14.16 -23.80 -14.19
N ARG A 558 13.25 -24.73 -13.92
CA ARG A 558 12.73 -25.03 -12.58
C ARG A 558 13.68 -26.04 -11.92
N ILE A 559 14.71 -25.54 -11.25
CA ILE A 559 15.76 -26.36 -10.59
C ILE A 559 15.57 -26.46 -9.08
N PHE A 560 14.58 -25.81 -8.53
CA PHE A 560 14.32 -25.73 -7.10
C PHE A 560 13.19 -26.67 -6.68
N HIS A 561 13.42 -27.48 -5.65
CA HIS A 561 12.49 -28.48 -5.15
C HIS A 561 12.18 -28.24 -3.67
N GLY A 562 10.95 -28.50 -3.25
CA GLY A 562 10.60 -28.63 -1.85
C GLY A 562 10.55 -30.10 -1.45
N THR A 563 11.13 -30.46 -0.31
CA THR A 563 11.12 -31.85 0.20
C THR A 563 9.85 -32.15 1.01
N ASN A 564 9.39 -31.19 1.79
CA ASN A 564 8.19 -31.28 2.63
C ASN A 564 7.15 -30.21 2.31
N CYS A 565 7.43 -29.33 1.34
CA CYS A 565 6.54 -28.27 0.86
C CYS A 565 6.89 -27.93 -0.59
N SER A 566 6.22 -28.53 -1.55
CA SER A 566 6.37 -28.16 -2.97
C SER A 566 5.42 -27.04 -3.40
N LEU A 567 4.39 -26.74 -2.62
CA LEU A 567 3.50 -25.62 -2.84
C LEU A 567 3.37 -24.78 -1.57
N TYR A 568 3.81 -23.54 -1.66
CA TYR A 568 3.68 -22.53 -0.61
C TYR A 568 2.66 -21.48 -1.03
N ASN A 569 1.68 -21.23 -0.16
CA ASN A 569 0.64 -20.22 -0.40
C ASN A 569 0.79 -19.07 0.58
N SER A 570 0.77 -17.83 0.09
CA SER A 570 0.99 -16.64 0.91
C SER A 570 0.00 -16.43 2.05
N ARG A 571 -1.20 -16.99 1.93
CA ARG A 571 -2.26 -16.81 2.94
C ARG A 571 -2.25 -17.89 4.00
N SER A 572 -1.96 -19.10 3.64
CA SER A 572 -2.04 -20.27 4.50
C SER A 572 -0.69 -20.88 4.85
N GLY A 573 0.41 -20.35 4.31
CA GLY A 573 1.71 -20.98 4.44
C GLY A 573 1.82 -22.21 3.55
N VAL A 574 2.19 -23.36 4.11
CA VAL A 574 2.29 -24.63 3.37
C VAL A 574 0.90 -25.05 2.88
N ALA A 575 0.73 -25.11 1.55
CA ALA A 575 -0.49 -25.59 0.92
C ALA A 575 -0.49 -27.10 0.69
N ASN A 576 0.70 -27.71 0.53
CA ASN A 576 0.87 -29.15 0.56
C ASN A 576 2.19 -29.54 1.28
N ALA A 577 2.24 -30.75 1.80
CA ALA A 577 3.38 -31.32 2.48
C ALA A 577 3.98 -32.48 1.64
N SER A 578 4.28 -32.21 0.37
CA SER A 578 4.82 -33.20 -0.56
C SER A 578 6.11 -32.70 -1.21
N GLU A 579 6.96 -33.65 -1.63
CA GLU A 579 8.12 -33.34 -2.46
C GLU A 579 7.71 -32.99 -3.89
N GLY A 580 8.41 -32.05 -4.50
CA GLY A 580 8.20 -31.65 -5.90
C GLY A 580 8.87 -30.34 -6.24
N LEU A 581 8.71 -29.89 -7.48
CA LEU A 581 9.16 -28.56 -7.91
C LEU A 581 8.53 -27.47 -7.03
N LEU A 582 9.36 -26.55 -6.57
CA LEU A 582 8.95 -25.52 -5.61
C LEU A 582 8.13 -24.43 -6.31
N ARG A 583 6.83 -24.41 -6.02
CA ARG A 583 5.89 -23.39 -6.46
C ARG A 583 5.56 -22.46 -5.28
N LEU A 584 5.97 -21.22 -5.37
CA LEU A 584 5.77 -20.26 -4.28
C LEU A 584 4.48 -19.45 -4.39
N ASN A 585 3.75 -19.55 -5.50
CA ASN A 585 2.42 -18.96 -5.64
C ASN A 585 1.62 -19.66 -6.75
N ASP A 586 0.41 -20.11 -6.43
CA ASP A 586 -0.54 -20.72 -7.39
C ASP A 586 -1.76 -19.84 -7.69
N GLY A 587 -1.75 -18.59 -7.18
CA GLY A 587 -2.83 -17.64 -7.39
C GLY A 587 -2.91 -17.13 -8.82
N ILE A 588 -4.07 -16.66 -9.21
CA ILE A 588 -4.36 -16.01 -10.49
C ILE A 588 -4.86 -14.59 -10.26
N GLY A 589 -4.71 -13.71 -11.26
CA GLY A 589 -5.16 -12.32 -11.18
C GLY A 589 -4.53 -11.58 -9.99
N GLY A 590 -5.30 -10.87 -9.22
CA GLY A 590 -4.85 -10.13 -8.03
C GLY A 590 -4.34 -11.01 -6.88
N GLN A 591 -4.52 -12.31 -6.96
CA GLN A 591 -4.00 -13.28 -5.97
C GLN A 591 -2.66 -13.88 -6.38
N SER A 592 -2.21 -13.63 -7.61
CA SER A 592 -0.90 -14.08 -8.09
C SER A 592 0.23 -13.18 -7.58
N GLY A 593 1.46 -13.64 -7.74
CA GLY A 593 2.65 -12.87 -7.42
C GLY A 593 2.79 -12.54 -5.94
N ARG A 594 3.22 -11.31 -5.62
CA ARG A 594 3.45 -10.80 -4.26
C ARG A 594 4.49 -11.57 -3.46
N ARG A 595 5.32 -12.42 -4.13
CA ARG A 595 6.38 -13.17 -3.48
C ARG A 595 7.66 -12.34 -3.40
N LYS A 596 8.18 -12.17 -2.18
CA LYS A 596 9.47 -11.56 -1.92
C LYS A 596 10.38 -12.63 -1.36
N ILE A 597 11.54 -12.78 -1.97
CA ILE A 597 12.50 -13.82 -1.65
C ILE A 597 13.91 -13.25 -1.55
N CYS A 598 14.74 -13.89 -0.76
CA CYS A 598 16.19 -13.70 -0.78
C CYS A 598 16.90 -15.02 -0.45
N PHE A 599 18.18 -15.07 -0.73
CA PHE A 599 19.02 -16.22 -0.42
C PHE A 599 20.14 -15.81 0.54
N THR A 600 20.41 -16.66 1.54
CA THR A 600 21.50 -16.47 2.49
C THR A 600 21.78 -17.79 3.20
N ASP A 601 23.02 -18.01 3.62
CA ASP A 601 23.39 -19.13 4.49
C ASP A 601 22.90 -18.84 5.92
N TRP A 602 21.62 -19.17 6.18
CA TRP A 602 20.94 -18.79 7.42
C TRP A 602 21.40 -19.61 8.62
N ASP A 603 21.69 -20.90 8.43
CA ASP A 603 22.16 -21.77 9.51
C ASP A 603 23.68 -21.92 9.57
N GLY A 604 24.43 -21.34 8.64
CA GLY A 604 25.89 -21.35 8.61
C GLY A 604 26.50 -22.68 8.17
N ASP A 605 25.78 -23.46 7.36
CA ASP A 605 26.26 -24.74 6.85
C ASP A 605 27.01 -24.62 5.51
N GLY A 606 27.11 -23.42 4.96
CA GLY A 606 27.83 -23.10 3.73
C GLY A 606 26.96 -23.19 2.47
N ARG A 607 25.67 -23.52 2.57
CA ARG A 607 24.72 -23.55 1.46
C ARG A 607 23.75 -22.38 1.55
N LEU A 608 23.29 -21.92 0.40
CA LEU A 608 22.31 -20.83 0.36
C LEU A 608 20.90 -21.35 0.66
N ASP A 609 20.37 -20.96 1.79
CA ASP A 609 18.97 -21.13 2.15
C ASP A 609 18.09 -20.13 1.42
N LEU A 610 16.80 -20.43 1.31
CA LEU A 610 15.81 -19.55 0.74
C LEU A 610 14.93 -18.96 1.86
N ILE A 611 14.88 -17.65 1.94
CA ILE A 611 13.95 -16.91 2.79
C ILE A 611 12.82 -16.37 1.92
N VAL A 612 11.58 -16.61 2.36
CA VAL A 612 10.38 -16.23 1.64
C VAL A 612 9.51 -15.35 2.53
N ASP A 613 8.83 -14.37 1.95
CA ASP A 613 7.90 -13.52 2.64
C ASP A 613 6.73 -14.30 3.27
N SER A 614 6.28 -13.81 4.41
CA SER A 614 5.11 -14.30 5.12
C SER A 614 4.48 -13.15 5.91
N GLN A 615 3.86 -13.40 7.04
CA GLN A 615 3.50 -12.35 8.01
C GLN A 615 4.75 -11.68 8.63
N ASN A 616 5.89 -12.35 8.59
CA ASN A 616 7.23 -11.83 8.86
C ASN A 616 8.22 -12.35 7.80
N ALA A 617 8.79 -13.54 7.96
CA ALA A 617 9.54 -14.28 6.95
C ALA A 617 9.49 -15.77 7.29
N CYS A 618 9.62 -16.64 6.33
CA CYS A 618 9.78 -18.07 6.55
C CYS A 618 11.06 -18.59 5.92
N TRP A 619 11.57 -19.66 6.49
CA TRP A 619 12.83 -20.26 6.14
C TRP A 619 12.62 -21.61 5.44
N PHE A 620 13.26 -21.76 4.30
CA PHE A 620 13.41 -22.99 3.54
C PHE A 620 14.90 -23.36 3.55
N ARG A 621 15.26 -24.36 4.35
CA ARG A 621 16.63 -24.82 4.51
C ARG A 621 17.09 -25.58 3.27
N ASN A 622 18.28 -25.28 2.75
CA ASN A 622 18.91 -26.03 1.67
C ASN A 622 19.49 -27.35 2.24
N VAL A 623 18.82 -28.45 1.95
CA VAL A 623 19.20 -29.78 2.49
C VAL A 623 19.99 -30.62 1.51
N ARG A 624 19.98 -30.28 0.22
CA ARG A 624 20.69 -31.02 -0.81
C ARG A 624 20.90 -30.22 -2.08
N GLU A 625 22.08 -30.36 -2.66
CA GLU A 625 22.39 -29.88 -4.01
C GLU A 625 22.96 -31.07 -4.82
N GLU A 626 22.38 -31.30 -5.99
CA GLU A 626 22.82 -32.40 -6.86
C GLU A 626 22.59 -32.05 -8.33
N ARG A 627 23.64 -32.10 -9.16
CA ARG A 627 23.59 -31.88 -10.63
C ARG A 627 22.98 -30.54 -11.05
N GLY A 628 23.19 -29.52 -10.23
CA GLY A 628 22.66 -28.17 -10.48
C GLY A 628 21.19 -27.98 -10.08
N GLU A 629 20.62 -28.94 -9.37
CA GLU A 629 19.30 -28.82 -8.76
C GLU A 629 19.44 -28.69 -7.23
N VAL A 630 18.47 -28.04 -6.57
CA VAL A 630 18.50 -27.69 -5.15
C VAL A 630 17.21 -28.13 -4.47
N TRP A 631 17.35 -28.77 -3.28
CA TRP A 631 16.20 -29.21 -2.47
C TRP A 631 16.12 -28.43 -1.16
N TYR A 632 14.97 -27.84 -0.93
CA TYR A 632 14.66 -27.08 0.27
C TYR A 632 13.69 -27.82 1.17
N GLU A 633 13.92 -27.73 2.48
CA GLU A 633 13.01 -28.15 3.53
C GLU A 633 12.38 -26.92 4.18
N TYR A 634 11.04 -26.86 4.21
CA TYR A 634 10.32 -25.79 4.88
C TYR A 634 10.43 -25.93 6.40
N MET A 635 11.00 -24.94 7.05
CA MET A 635 11.29 -24.91 8.49
C MET A 635 10.30 -24.06 9.29
N GLY A 636 9.39 -23.32 8.64
CA GLY A 636 8.43 -22.43 9.29
C GLY A 636 8.85 -20.96 9.30
N ASN A 637 8.15 -20.17 10.09
CA ASN A 637 8.45 -18.74 10.25
C ASN A 637 9.73 -18.53 11.06
N VAL A 638 10.49 -17.50 10.73
CA VAL A 638 11.70 -17.08 11.47
C VAL A 638 11.40 -16.21 12.68
N GLY A 639 10.15 -15.74 12.85
CA GLY A 639 9.66 -14.97 13.99
C GLY A 639 8.17 -15.14 14.19
N GLU A 640 7.66 -14.76 15.36
CA GLU A 640 6.23 -14.91 15.70
C GLU A 640 5.41 -13.65 15.43
N ARG A 641 6.06 -12.46 15.42
CA ARG A 641 5.37 -11.19 15.27
C ARG A 641 4.79 -11.02 13.87
N ILE A 642 3.55 -10.59 13.81
CA ILE A 642 2.87 -10.28 12.54
C ILE A 642 3.22 -8.84 12.16
N LEU A 643 4.05 -8.67 11.14
CA LEU A 643 4.48 -7.37 10.60
C LEU A 643 3.60 -6.88 9.45
N ALA A 644 2.89 -7.77 8.77
CA ALA A 644 2.06 -7.41 7.63
C ALA A 644 0.77 -8.23 7.57
N GLY A 645 -0.27 -7.64 7.01
CA GLY A 645 -1.52 -8.33 6.67
C GLY A 645 -1.44 -9.03 5.30
N HIS A 646 -0.61 -8.48 4.39
CA HIS A 646 -0.37 -9.04 3.06
C HIS A 646 0.97 -9.76 3.00
N THR A 647 2.08 -9.03 2.92
CA THR A 647 3.43 -9.60 2.82
C THR A 647 4.48 -8.63 3.34
N THR A 648 5.59 -9.16 3.87
CA THR A 648 6.83 -8.43 4.12
C THR A 648 7.74 -8.48 2.90
N CYS A 649 8.94 -7.94 3.02
CA CYS A 649 10.02 -8.12 2.03
C CYS A 649 11.34 -8.35 2.78
N PRO A 650 11.83 -9.59 2.86
CA PRO A 650 13.10 -9.90 3.51
C PRO A 650 14.29 -9.59 2.58
N THR A 651 15.37 -9.06 3.15
CA THR A 651 16.69 -9.00 2.52
C THR A 651 17.76 -9.35 3.57
N PRO A 652 18.81 -10.12 3.21
CA PRO A 652 19.90 -10.40 4.13
C PRO A 652 20.76 -9.15 4.32
N ILE A 653 21.27 -8.97 5.53
CA ILE A 653 22.16 -7.86 5.88
C ILE A 653 23.16 -8.32 6.95
N ASP A 654 24.41 -7.91 6.80
CA ASP A 654 25.47 -8.15 7.77
C ASP A 654 25.83 -6.84 8.50
N TRP A 655 25.10 -6.54 9.58
CA TRP A 655 25.31 -5.32 10.37
C TRP A 655 26.71 -5.20 10.98
N ARG A 656 27.34 -6.35 11.29
CA ARG A 656 28.57 -6.40 12.06
C ARG A 656 29.79 -6.53 11.18
N GLY A 657 29.61 -6.89 9.92
CA GLY A 657 30.71 -7.24 9.03
C GLY A 657 31.45 -8.53 9.45
N ASP A 658 30.78 -9.43 10.18
CA ASP A 658 31.35 -10.67 10.69
C ASP A 658 30.94 -11.92 9.87
N GLY A 659 30.20 -11.71 8.79
CA GLY A 659 29.69 -12.77 7.93
C GLY A 659 28.46 -13.48 8.50
N THR A 660 27.85 -12.97 9.58
CA THR A 660 26.61 -13.51 10.14
C THR A 660 25.42 -12.76 9.53
N PRO A 661 24.62 -13.38 8.64
CA PRO A 661 23.49 -12.73 8.06
C PRO A 661 22.38 -12.56 9.09
N GLU A 662 21.81 -11.37 9.14
CA GLU A 662 20.54 -11.05 9.78
C GLU A 662 19.52 -10.71 8.67
N LEU A 663 18.25 -10.48 9.02
CA LEU A 663 17.27 -9.99 8.05
C LEU A 663 16.89 -8.56 8.33
N LEU A 664 16.84 -7.77 7.27
CA LEU A 664 16.12 -6.52 7.20
C LEU A 664 14.78 -6.81 6.50
N LEU A 665 13.67 -6.51 7.17
CA LEU A 665 12.33 -6.75 6.67
C LEU A 665 11.65 -5.43 6.36
N GLY A 666 11.26 -5.21 5.11
CA GLY A 666 10.31 -4.16 4.77
C GLY A 666 8.89 -4.65 5.10
N ALA A 667 8.07 -3.80 5.68
CA ALA A 667 6.72 -4.14 6.09
C ALA A 667 5.64 -3.33 5.37
N GLU A 668 4.40 -3.71 5.57
CA GLU A 668 3.23 -3.09 4.95
C GLU A 668 3.05 -1.63 5.39
N ASP A 669 3.41 -1.32 6.63
CA ASP A 669 3.38 0.02 7.19
C ASP A 669 4.49 0.96 6.67
N GLY A 670 5.33 0.47 5.77
CA GLY A 670 6.45 1.23 5.18
C GLY A 670 7.68 1.33 6.05
N HIS A 671 7.66 0.82 7.27
CA HIS A 671 8.82 0.76 8.15
C HIS A 671 9.71 -0.44 7.84
N PHE A 672 10.95 -0.35 8.32
CA PHE A 672 11.92 -1.42 8.25
C PHE A 672 12.13 -2.04 9.62
N TYR A 673 12.33 -3.36 9.66
CA TYR A 673 12.47 -4.14 10.88
C TYR A 673 13.71 -5.01 10.79
N ARG A 674 14.52 -5.00 11.85
CA ARG A 674 15.68 -5.86 12.00
C ARG A 674 15.28 -7.17 12.68
N MET A 675 15.67 -8.30 12.12
CA MET A 675 15.52 -9.62 12.71
C MET A 675 16.88 -10.27 12.88
N ALA A 676 17.32 -10.43 14.14
CA ALA A 676 18.59 -11.04 14.47
C ALA A 676 18.58 -12.55 14.16
N ASN A 677 19.69 -13.05 13.63
CA ASN A 677 19.89 -14.47 13.41
C ASN A 677 20.40 -15.16 14.69
N GLN A 678 19.55 -15.93 15.34
CA GLN A 678 19.90 -16.66 16.55
C GLN A 678 20.49 -18.06 16.28
N GLN A 679 20.42 -18.57 15.07
CA GLN A 679 20.91 -19.92 14.73
C GLN A 679 22.45 -20.05 14.88
N LYS A 680 23.20 -18.97 14.62
CA LYS A 680 24.66 -18.93 14.76
C LYS A 680 25.14 -18.61 16.19
N GLN A 681 24.30 -18.09 17.08
CA GLN A 681 24.71 -17.77 18.46
C GLN A 681 24.82 -19.01 19.37
N THR A 682 24.36 -20.15 18.94
CA THR A 682 24.32 -21.42 19.68
C THR A 682 25.41 -22.42 19.30
N ARG A 683 26.35 -22.06 18.42
CA ARG A 683 27.51 -22.91 18.04
C ARG A 683 28.83 -22.29 18.59
#